data_ffde51674dd5361d300a7bfb4ca7581d
#
_entry.id   ffde51674dd5361d300a7bfb4ca7581d
#
_cell.length_a   1.000
_cell.length_b   1.000
_cell.length_c   1.000
_cell.angle_alpha   90.00
_cell.angle_beta   90.00
_cell.angle_gamma   90.00
#
_symmetry.space_group_name_H-M   'P 1'
#
loop_
_entity.id
_entity.type
_entity.pdbx_description
1 polymer ?
#
loop_
_entity_poly.entity_id
_entity_poly.type
_entity_poly.pdbx_seq_one_letter_code
_entity_poly.pdbx_strand_id
1 'polypeptide(L)'
;MRNKSLYFLLAALLLMGVASCVDNDVNDGDAGFYSATKKTAAELLAEHPEKYSMYVELLQRAKPMLPDGDNVSNYFAMLGTYGKYTVFAPDNEAMKTYLAEQGYESIQNIPEKTCDTIVRNHIVDKGAYFTTDYSDGTLPSMNMDDRYVVITSDSDVNNNNALLLYVNKRSLITQKDDSVTNGVVHTINRVMSASNQFLPDLMEEDTTISIFCQALSLTNMSDSLTKFIDNTYSISRLSKPDSVTDGLDKRFGGKDMKAHYYEKRYFKYTAFVETNEVLRKHGIRSLEDLIAHAKKVYDKTFPLDAGLYDNDYTNRKNPLNRWVSYHLMNRMGNYSDWAPYGQILTDCCRPDVADAEDFWQTMLNEGMIRFCRSQDQLYANRKGHKGKVLQGQKGVRVLKESESGKSIQQALNGRYLYIEDLLEYSTDVRDKALNCRMRIDATTLSADFMNQGARGNLGWKENYLFAFKRGYIEGWKISPESFVGVHCDNVWWSSYLGNAVAVKGQYDVQIKLPNPPPGLYEVRLAYVAGEERGVVQVYFNNEPCGIPVDLRRGLWEFIELDQEKLKNDEEYNVSIDKTLRNLGYMLGPNSYGKPGTDYISFRVNATEHLRRILTTQQFVEGQDNWLRFRQVLDGDREWSFDYIELCPKSVYASPQGEDRN
;
A
#
# COMPACT_ATOMS: atom_id res chain seq x y z
N MET A 1 -55.49 -37.52 17.21
CA MET A 1 -54.52 -37.66 18.34
C MET A 1 -53.04 -37.82 17.90
N ARG A 2 -52.71 -37.40 16.69
CA ARG A 2 -51.29 -37.65 16.15
C ARG A 2 -50.42 -36.40 16.10
N ASN A 3 -50.94 -35.22 16.40
CA ASN A 3 -50.17 -33.97 16.33
C ASN A 3 -49.70 -33.41 17.69
N LYS A 4 -50.21 -33.94 18.81
CA LYS A 4 -49.78 -33.43 20.14
C LYS A 4 -48.43 -34.03 20.59
N SER A 5 -48.09 -35.22 20.11
CA SER A 5 -46.82 -35.88 20.42
C SER A 5 -45.62 -35.18 19.73
N LEU A 6 -45.82 -34.62 18.53
CA LEU A 6 -44.80 -33.94 17.77
C LEU A 6 -44.42 -32.58 18.40
N TYR A 7 -45.39 -31.87 18.95
CA TYR A 7 -45.12 -30.59 19.63
C TYR A 7 -44.42 -30.79 20.98
N PHE A 8 -44.69 -31.92 21.68
CA PHE A 8 -43.95 -32.24 22.89
C PHE A 8 -42.51 -32.65 22.62
N LEU A 9 -42.22 -33.32 21.49
CA LEU A 9 -40.85 -33.64 21.07
C LEU A 9 -40.07 -32.40 20.63
N LEU A 10 -40.70 -31.48 19.91
CA LEU A 10 -40.07 -30.20 19.52
C LEU A 10 -39.85 -29.30 20.74
N ALA A 11 -40.75 -29.24 21.69
CA ALA A 11 -40.58 -28.50 22.93
C ALA A 11 -39.48 -29.04 23.83
N ALA A 12 -39.33 -30.39 23.88
CA ALA A 12 -38.24 -31.04 24.60
C ALA A 12 -36.88 -30.85 23.94
N LEU A 13 -36.81 -30.77 22.59
CA LEU A 13 -35.60 -30.45 21.85
C LEU A 13 -35.18 -28.96 21.99
N LEU A 14 -36.16 -28.05 22.10
CA LEU A 14 -35.90 -26.64 22.36
C LEU A 14 -35.45 -26.35 23.81
N LEU A 15 -35.93 -27.15 24.78
CA LEU A 15 -35.50 -27.05 26.19
C LEU A 15 -34.13 -27.69 26.46
N MET A 16 -33.63 -28.58 25.59
CA MET A 16 -32.28 -29.10 25.69
C MET A 16 -31.21 -28.20 25.02
N GLY A 17 -31.63 -27.22 24.26
CA GLY A 17 -30.71 -26.26 23.59
C GLY A 17 -30.28 -25.05 24.44
N VAL A 18 -30.85 -24.85 25.64
CA VAL A 18 -30.49 -23.71 26.52
C VAL A 18 -29.75 -24.13 27.81
N ALA A 19 -29.30 -25.36 27.90
CA ALA A 19 -28.53 -25.83 29.07
C ALA A 19 -27.06 -26.13 28.72
N SER A 20 -26.48 -25.40 27.75
CA SER A 20 -25.06 -25.49 27.43
C SER A 20 -24.36 -24.16 27.65
N CYS A 21 -24.53 -23.58 28.84
CA CYS A 21 -23.56 -22.70 29.47
C CYS A 21 -23.19 -23.34 30.79
N VAL A 22 -22.42 -24.41 30.71
CA VAL A 22 -21.69 -24.90 31.86
C VAL A 22 -20.27 -24.36 31.73
N ASP A 23 -19.85 -23.57 32.69
CA ASP A 23 -18.45 -23.24 32.92
C ASP A 23 -17.67 -24.57 33.00
N ASN A 24 -17.01 -24.93 31.95
CA ASN A 24 -15.99 -25.96 32.03
C ASN A 24 -14.70 -25.27 32.47
N ASP A 25 -14.47 -25.26 33.77
CA ASP A 25 -13.12 -25.22 34.32
C ASP A 25 -12.37 -26.47 33.83
N VAL A 26 -11.81 -26.38 32.64
CA VAL A 26 -10.83 -27.34 32.17
C VAL A 26 -9.48 -26.92 32.72
N ASN A 27 -9.15 -27.56 33.81
CA ASN A 27 -7.83 -27.54 34.40
C ASN A 27 -6.95 -28.46 33.57
N ASP A 28 -6.32 -27.92 32.52
CA ASP A 28 -5.33 -28.63 31.72
C ASP A 28 -3.97 -27.94 31.84
N GLY A 29 -3.07 -28.68 32.47
CA GLY A 29 -1.67 -28.36 32.42
C GLY A 29 -1.13 -28.45 31.00
N ASP A 30 -0.29 -27.52 30.66
CA ASP A 30 0.64 -27.51 29.51
C ASP A 30 0.15 -27.32 28.08
N ALA A 31 -1.04 -26.81 27.85
CA ALA A 31 -1.34 -26.17 26.57
C ALA A 31 -1.64 -24.69 26.86
N GLY A 32 -0.84 -23.77 26.36
CA GLY A 32 -0.95 -22.34 26.63
C GLY A 32 -2.27 -21.73 26.13
N PHE A 33 -3.36 -22.02 26.83
CA PHE A 33 -4.63 -21.34 26.63
C PHE A 33 -4.63 -20.03 27.43
N TYR A 34 -4.86 -18.94 26.76
CA TYR A 34 -4.96 -17.59 27.32
C TYR A 34 -6.14 -17.53 28.31
N SER A 35 -5.88 -17.37 29.59
CA SER A 35 -6.93 -16.96 30.51
C SER A 35 -7.21 -15.47 30.25
N ALA A 36 -8.35 -15.16 29.65
CA ALA A 36 -8.80 -13.78 29.52
C ALA A 36 -8.97 -13.22 30.94
N THR A 37 -8.01 -12.39 31.37
CA THR A 37 -8.16 -11.63 32.61
C THR A 37 -9.30 -10.65 32.43
N LYS A 38 -10.17 -10.47 33.42
CA LYS A 38 -11.23 -9.44 33.40
C LYS A 38 -10.67 -8.01 33.61
N LYS A 39 -9.36 -7.82 33.52
CA LYS A 39 -8.63 -6.59 33.86
C LYS A 39 -8.26 -5.82 32.61
N THR A 40 -8.21 -4.52 32.72
CA THR A 40 -7.65 -3.64 31.68
C THR A 40 -6.11 -3.67 31.73
N ALA A 41 -5.46 -3.14 30.69
CA ALA A 41 -3.99 -3.01 30.69
C ALA A 41 -3.48 -2.17 31.85
N ALA A 42 -4.15 -1.07 32.20
CA ALA A 42 -3.79 -0.24 33.36
C ALA A 42 -3.87 -1.01 34.68
N GLU A 43 -4.94 -1.77 34.89
CA GLU A 43 -5.14 -2.57 36.11
C GLU A 43 -4.09 -3.68 36.22
N LEU A 44 -3.77 -4.38 35.13
CA LEU A 44 -2.70 -5.38 35.09
C LEU A 44 -1.35 -4.80 35.53
N LEU A 45 -0.98 -3.65 34.96
CA LEU A 45 0.30 -2.98 35.27
C LEU A 45 0.35 -2.49 36.71
N ALA A 46 -0.77 -1.97 37.24
CA ALA A 46 -0.85 -1.47 38.63
C ALA A 46 -0.80 -2.57 39.69
N GLU A 47 -1.27 -3.78 39.36
CA GLU A 47 -1.24 -4.92 40.27
C GLU A 47 0.14 -5.53 40.46
N HIS A 48 1.09 -5.23 39.55
CA HIS A 48 2.46 -5.70 39.60
C HIS A 48 3.47 -4.56 39.81
N PRO A 49 3.38 -3.80 40.93
CA PRO A 49 4.26 -2.64 41.17
C PRO A 49 5.74 -3.04 41.31
N GLU A 50 6.02 -4.26 41.79
CA GLU A 50 7.36 -4.82 41.84
C GLU A 50 8.03 -4.87 40.47
N LYS A 51 7.23 -4.93 39.42
CA LYS A 51 7.67 -5.07 38.03
C LYS A 51 7.49 -3.80 37.20
N TYR A 52 6.40 -3.05 37.40
CA TYR A 52 6.01 -1.97 36.48
C TYR A 52 5.82 -0.60 37.15
N SER A 53 6.13 -0.43 38.45
CA SER A 53 5.87 0.84 39.17
C SER A 53 6.43 2.06 38.45
N MET A 54 7.64 1.97 37.89
CA MET A 54 8.26 3.09 37.18
C MET A 54 7.56 3.38 35.82
N TYR A 55 7.12 2.37 35.13
CA TYR A 55 6.35 2.57 33.87
C TYR A 55 4.95 3.12 34.15
N VAL A 56 4.29 2.65 35.21
CA VAL A 56 3.00 3.22 35.69
C VAL A 56 3.14 4.69 36.05
N GLU A 57 4.20 5.05 36.77
CA GLU A 57 4.51 6.45 37.10
C GLU A 57 4.68 7.30 35.83
N LEU A 58 5.38 6.77 34.80
CA LEU A 58 5.56 7.43 33.53
C LEU A 58 4.22 7.62 32.80
N LEU A 59 3.36 6.57 32.75
CA LEU A 59 2.02 6.62 32.16
C LEU A 59 1.10 7.64 32.83
N GLN A 60 1.22 7.79 34.17
CA GLN A 60 0.41 8.76 34.93
C GLN A 60 0.90 10.20 34.72
N ARG A 61 2.18 10.39 34.44
CA ARG A 61 2.78 11.71 34.23
C ARG A 61 2.55 12.23 32.83
N ALA A 62 2.66 11.38 31.83
CA ALA A 62 2.48 11.76 30.43
C ALA A 62 1.00 12.01 30.11
N LYS A 63 0.71 13.10 29.39
CA LYS A 63 -0.65 13.51 29.03
C LYS A 63 -0.88 13.30 27.54
N PRO A 64 -1.90 12.55 27.13
CA PRO A 64 -2.21 12.40 25.72
C PRO A 64 -2.69 13.73 25.14
N MET A 65 -2.11 14.12 24.00
CA MET A 65 -2.64 15.19 23.17
C MET A 65 -3.79 14.61 22.33
N LEU A 66 -4.98 14.43 22.93
CA LEU A 66 -6.15 13.97 22.22
C LEU A 66 -6.80 15.13 21.45
N PRO A 67 -7.40 14.86 20.25
CA PRO A 67 -8.27 15.84 19.59
C PRO A 67 -9.43 16.22 20.54
N ASP A 68 -9.84 17.47 20.46
CA ASP A 68 -10.83 18.08 21.39
C ASP A 68 -12.03 17.19 21.70
N GLY A 69 -12.22 16.87 22.96
CA GLY A 69 -13.45 16.31 23.50
C GLY A 69 -13.30 15.19 24.51
N ASP A 70 -12.25 14.41 24.47
CA ASP A 70 -12.04 13.32 25.43
C ASP A 70 -11.15 13.78 26.57
N ASN A 71 -11.75 13.97 27.77
CA ASN A 71 -11.04 14.32 29.00
C ASN A 71 -10.29 13.12 29.60
N VAL A 72 -9.31 12.57 28.88
CA VAL A 72 -8.40 11.59 29.45
C VAL A 72 -7.23 12.34 30.11
N SER A 73 -7.10 12.20 31.42
CA SER A 73 -6.12 12.97 32.18
C SER A 73 -4.67 12.55 31.92
N ASN A 74 -4.41 11.29 31.58
CA ASN A 74 -3.09 10.72 31.31
C ASN A 74 -3.22 9.36 30.59
N TYR A 75 -2.11 8.77 30.13
CA TYR A 75 -2.12 7.49 29.43
C TYR A 75 -2.48 6.30 30.31
N PHE A 76 -2.25 6.37 31.60
CA PHE A 76 -2.71 5.33 32.52
C PHE A 76 -4.25 5.26 32.54
N ALA A 77 -4.91 6.42 32.63
CA ALA A 77 -6.37 6.49 32.54
C ALA A 77 -6.88 6.01 31.18
N MET A 78 -6.20 6.33 30.07
CA MET A 78 -6.53 5.86 28.73
C MET A 78 -6.49 4.32 28.66
N LEU A 79 -5.44 3.69 29.17
CA LEU A 79 -5.29 2.23 29.21
C LEU A 79 -6.27 1.54 30.18
N GLY A 80 -6.99 2.29 30.99
CA GLY A 80 -8.10 1.85 31.83
C GLY A 80 -9.46 1.87 31.13
N THR A 81 -9.55 2.38 29.90
CA THR A 81 -10.80 2.51 29.14
C THR A 81 -10.91 1.44 28.04
N TYR A 82 -12.08 1.42 27.34
CA TYR A 82 -12.28 0.55 26.18
C TYR A 82 -11.29 0.90 25.06
N GLY A 83 -10.78 -0.12 24.40
CA GLY A 83 -9.85 0.02 23.29
C GLY A 83 -9.37 -1.33 22.79
N LYS A 84 -8.43 -1.32 21.83
CA LYS A 84 -7.67 -2.49 21.38
C LYS A 84 -6.19 -2.09 21.40
N TYR A 85 -5.53 -2.32 22.52
CA TYR A 85 -4.16 -1.92 22.72
C TYR A 85 -3.19 -3.10 22.63
N THR A 86 -2.01 -2.86 22.07
CA THR A 86 -0.83 -3.65 22.32
C THR A 86 0.14 -2.78 23.10
N VAL A 87 0.49 -3.19 24.30
CA VAL A 87 1.39 -2.44 25.20
C VAL A 87 2.69 -3.21 25.37
N PHE A 88 3.80 -2.60 24.96
CA PHE A 88 5.14 -3.09 25.23
C PHE A 88 5.64 -2.45 26.53
N ALA A 89 5.37 -3.10 27.65
CA ALA A 89 5.65 -2.55 28.98
C ALA A 89 7.11 -2.83 29.42
N PRO A 90 7.96 -1.81 29.53
CA PRO A 90 9.29 -2.00 30.12
C PRO A 90 9.17 -2.32 31.60
N ASP A 91 9.92 -3.30 32.08
CA ASP A 91 10.01 -3.58 33.50
C ASP A 91 10.85 -2.51 34.24
N ASN A 92 10.84 -2.57 35.58
CA ASN A 92 11.57 -1.59 36.39
C ASN A 92 13.08 -1.58 36.14
N GLU A 93 13.67 -2.73 35.76
CA GLU A 93 15.10 -2.80 35.43
C GLU A 93 15.39 -2.14 34.07
N ALA A 94 14.50 -2.33 33.12
CA ALA A 94 14.57 -1.62 31.82
C ALA A 94 14.48 -0.10 32.01
N MET A 95 13.57 0.35 32.88
CA MET A 95 13.40 1.77 33.19
C MET A 95 14.64 2.36 33.94
N LYS A 96 15.22 1.64 34.91
CA LYS A 96 16.45 2.05 35.56
C LYS A 96 17.63 2.17 34.59
N THR A 97 17.76 1.18 33.72
CA THR A 97 18.78 1.18 32.65
C THR A 97 18.63 2.42 31.76
N TYR A 98 17.40 2.71 31.33
CA TYR A 98 17.12 3.88 30.53
C TYR A 98 17.47 5.19 31.23
N LEU A 99 17.07 5.36 32.49
CA LEU A 99 17.41 6.56 33.28
C LEU A 99 18.93 6.76 33.38
N ALA A 100 19.68 5.69 33.65
CA ALA A 100 21.13 5.73 33.71
C ALA A 100 21.78 6.08 32.38
N GLU A 101 21.31 5.48 31.27
CA GLU A 101 21.79 5.75 29.91
C GLU A 101 21.54 7.21 29.48
N GLN A 102 20.42 7.82 29.92
CA GLN A 102 20.04 9.19 29.58
C GLN A 102 20.50 10.25 30.61
N GLY A 103 21.09 9.83 31.71
CA GLY A 103 21.56 10.72 32.79
C GLY A 103 20.45 11.34 33.63
N TYR A 104 19.28 10.69 33.71
CA TYR A 104 18.20 11.11 34.60
C TYR A 104 18.29 10.41 35.95
N GLU A 105 18.09 11.15 37.04
CA GLU A 105 18.08 10.60 38.39
C GLU A 105 16.77 9.85 38.72
N SER A 106 15.66 10.27 38.12
CA SER A 106 14.34 9.69 38.38
C SER A 106 13.38 9.98 37.20
N ILE A 107 12.22 9.31 37.20
CA ILE A 107 11.14 9.58 36.22
C ILE A 107 10.70 11.05 36.27
N GLN A 108 10.74 11.68 37.44
CA GLN A 108 10.37 13.09 37.66
C GLN A 108 11.29 14.07 36.92
N ASN A 109 12.54 13.68 36.65
CA ASN A 109 13.53 14.52 35.96
C ASN A 109 13.42 14.44 34.44
N ILE A 110 12.65 13.49 33.88
CA ILE A 110 12.44 13.38 32.42
C ILE A 110 11.57 14.57 31.96
N PRO A 111 11.94 15.33 30.92
CA PRO A 111 11.09 16.38 30.39
C PRO A 111 9.71 15.85 29.94
N GLU A 112 8.64 16.63 30.15
CA GLU A 112 7.26 16.20 29.89
C GLU A 112 7.05 15.71 28.43
N LYS A 113 7.62 16.42 27.47
CA LYS A 113 7.60 16.03 26.05
C LYS A 113 8.29 14.69 25.81
N THR A 114 9.38 14.42 26.52
CA THR A 114 10.10 13.14 26.42
C THR A 114 9.29 12.01 27.05
N CYS A 115 8.61 12.26 28.18
CA CYS A 115 7.68 11.31 28.78
C CYS A 115 6.58 10.91 27.79
N ASP A 116 5.95 11.90 27.14
CA ASP A 116 4.91 11.67 26.12
C ASP A 116 5.44 10.81 24.97
N THR A 117 6.59 11.16 24.42
CA THR A 117 7.23 10.39 23.34
C THR A 117 7.53 8.95 23.75
N ILE A 118 8.09 8.73 24.95
CA ILE A 118 8.38 7.38 25.43
C ILE A 118 7.08 6.57 25.50
N VAL A 119 6.06 7.09 26.19
CA VAL A 119 4.79 6.37 26.35
C VAL A 119 4.17 6.04 24.99
N ARG A 120 4.09 6.99 24.09
CA ARG A 120 3.52 6.80 22.75
C ARG A 120 4.28 5.76 21.93
N ASN A 121 5.59 5.66 22.11
CA ASN A 121 6.37 4.62 21.43
C ASN A 121 6.04 3.20 21.90
N HIS A 122 5.57 3.04 23.13
CA HIS A 122 5.30 1.74 23.74
C HIS A 122 3.87 1.23 23.55
N ILE A 123 2.98 2.01 22.94
CA ILE A 123 1.57 1.69 22.81
C ILE A 123 1.16 1.69 21.33
N VAL A 124 0.55 0.61 20.89
CA VAL A 124 -0.19 0.53 19.62
C VAL A 124 -1.68 0.54 19.97
N ASP A 125 -2.41 1.54 19.49
CA ASP A 125 -3.82 1.80 19.87
C ASP A 125 -4.85 1.30 18.84
N LYS A 126 -4.38 0.68 17.75
CA LYS A 126 -5.22 0.23 16.63
C LYS A 126 -5.30 -1.30 16.48
N GLY A 127 -4.82 -2.05 17.47
CA GLY A 127 -4.85 -3.50 17.42
C GLY A 127 -4.32 -4.14 18.70
N ALA A 128 -4.84 -5.33 19.02
CA ALA A 128 -4.29 -6.23 20.01
C ALA A 128 -3.54 -7.33 19.27
N TYR A 129 -2.21 -7.25 19.24
CA TYR A 129 -1.34 -8.16 18.50
C TYR A 129 -0.68 -9.14 19.46
N PHE A 130 -1.08 -10.38 19.41
CA PHE A 130 -0.46 -11.48 20.15
C PHE A 130 0.77 -12.00 19.40
N THR A 131 1.68 -12.69 20.11
CA THR A 131 2.91 -13.20 19.46
C THR A 131 2.60 -14.24 18.37
N THR A 132 1.43 -14.86 18.38
CA THR A 132 0.93 -15.72 17.30
C THR A 132 0.59 -14.96 16.02
N ASP A 133 0.34 -13.66 16.14
CA ASP A 133 0.03 -12.77 14.99
C ASP A 133 1.31 -12.17 14.39
N TYR A 134 2.46 -12.42 15.02
CA TYR A 134 3.73 -11.85 14.59
C TYR A 134 4.31 -12.66 13.42
N SER A 135 4.62 -11.96 12.37
CA SER A 135 5.59 -12.37 11.36
C SER A 135 6.84 -11.51 11.53
N ASP A 136 8.02 -12.02 11.12
CA ASP A 136 9.21 -11.18 11.07
C ASP A 136 8.93 -9.94 10.21
N GLY A 137 9.13 -8.77 10.78
CA GLY A 137 8.87 -7.49 10.12
C GLY A 137 8.09 -6.51 10.98
N THR A 138 7.34 -5.63 10.34
CA THR A 138 6.58 -4.58 11.01
C THR A 138 5.19 -5.04 11.41
N LEU A 139 4.73 -4.60 12.59
CA LEU A 139 3.32 -4.75 12.95
C LEU A 139 2.42 -4.03 11.94
N PRO A 140 1.19 -4.52 11.72
CA PRO A 140 0.26 -3.92 10.76
C PRO A 140 -0.12 -2.47 11.09
N SER A 141 -0.11 -2.10 12.36
CA SER A 141 -0.42 -0.74 12.83
C SER A 141 0.82 -0.07 13.42
N MET A 142 0.91 1.24 13.22
CA MET A 142 1.89 2.09 13.90
C MET A 142 1.54 2.23 15.38
N ASN A 143 2.55 2.54 16.19
CA ASN A 143 2.35 2.95 17.59
C ASN A 143 1.76 4.38 17.66
N MET A 144 1.43 4.83 18.85
CA MET A 144 0.84 6.15 19.06
C MET A 144 1.77 7.33 18.70
N ASP A 145 3.08 7.07 18.52
CA ASP A 145 4.04 8.06 18.04
C ASP A 145 4.24 8.01 16.52
N ASP A 146 3.27 7.41 15.80
CA ASP A 146 3.25 7.28 14.34
C ASP A 146 4.47 6.52 13.77
N ARG A 147 4.97 5.53 14.51
CA ARG A 147 6.14 4.74 14.13
C ARG A 147 5.79 3.28 13.97
N TYR A 148 6.45 2.64 13.04
CA TYR A 148 6.34 1.19 12.90
C TYR A 148 7.06 0.49 14.05
N VAL A 149 6.38 -0.49 14.64
CA VAL A 149 6.98 -1.40 15.61
C VAL A 149 7.43 -2.64 14.84
N VAL A 150 8.68 -2.94 14.98
CA VAL A 150 9.32 -4.03 14.25
C VAL A 150 9.56 -5.20 15.19
N ILE A 151 9.14 -6.38 14.78
CA ILE A 151 9.40 -7.63 15.49
C ILE A 151 10.46 -8.42 14.72
N THR A 152 11.47 -8.89 15.42
CA THR A 152 12.48 -9.80 14.91
C THR A 152 12.60 -11.02 15.80
N SER A 153 12.84 -12.16 15.20
CA SER A 153 13.04 -13.42 15.89
C SER A 153 14.52 -13.82 15.87
N ASP A 154 14.97 -14.45 16.94
CA ASP A 154 16.28 -15.08 17.05
C ASP A 154 16.14 -16.39 17.84
N SER A 155 17.17 -17.24 17.80
CA SER A 155 17.17 -18.52 18.48
C SER A 155 18.19 -18.50 19.64
N ASP A 156 17.74 -18.78 20.84
CA ASP A 156 18.62 -18.97 21.99
C ASP A 156 19.35 -20.32 21.91
N VAL A 157 20.58 -20.30 21.37
CA VAL A 157 21.42 -21.48 21.18
C VAL A 157 21.72 -22.19 22.53
N ASN A 158 21.69 -21.45 23.64
CA ASN A 158 21.99 -21.95 24.98
C ASN A 158 20.75 -22.56 25.67
N ASN A 159 19.55 -22.36 25.14
CA ASN A 159 18.30 -22.79 25.73
C ASN A 159 17.43 -23.54 24.68
N ASN A 160 17.91 -24.68 24.21
CA ASN A 160 17.22 -25.55 23.26
C ASN A 160 16.66 -24.86 22.00
N ASN A 161 17.34 -23.82 21.49
CA ASN A 161 16.86 -22.98 20.40
C ASN A 161 15.49 -22.35 20.66
N ALA A 162 15.21 -21.96 21.89
CA ALA A 162 13.99 -21.23 22.24
C ALA A 162 13.88 -19.95 21.42
N LEU A 163 12.68 -19.68 20.90
CA LEU A 163 12.42 -18.49 20.11
C LEU A 163 12.45 -17.23 20.98
N LEU A 164 13.41 -16.36 20.68
CA LEU A 164 13.52 -15.03 21.26
C LEU A 164 12.84 -14.03 20.32
N LEU A 165 11.98 -13.17 20.86
CA LEU A 165 11.33 -12.10 20.10
C LEU A 165 11.83 -10.76 20.59
N TYR A 166 12.30 -9.93 19.65
CA TYR A 166 12.79 -8.58 19.92
C TYR A 166 11.88 -7.55 19.27
N VAL A 167 11.61 -6.49 20.02
CA VAL A 167 10.94 -5.29 19.54
C VAL A 167 12.01 -4.27 19.13
N ASN A 168 11.90 -3.73 17.93
CA ASN A 168 12.84 -2.76 17.36
C ASN A 168 14.31 -3.23 17.47
N LYS A 169 14.56 -4.54 17.30
CA LYS A 169 15.90 -5.20 17.33
C LYS A 169 16.63 -5.15 18.68
N ARG A 170 16.12 -4.45 19.68
CA ARG A 170 16.84 -4.18 20.94
C ARG A 170 16.13 -4.67 22.18
N SER A 171 14.81 -4.57 22.23
CA SER A 171 14.02 -4.85 23.42
C SER A 171 13.50 -6.28 23.35
N LEU A 172 14.10 -7.19 24.14
CA LEU A 172 13.64 -8.58 24.23
C LEU A 172 12.29 -8.63 24.94
N ILE A 173 11.33 -9.35 24.37
CA ILE A 173 10.07 -9.69 25.04
C ILE A 173 10.36 -10.80 26.06
N THR A 174 10.32 -10.45 27.33
CA THR A 174 10.61 -11.36 28.45
C THR A 174 9.37 -12.10 28.95
N GLN A 175 8.21 -11.47 28.84
CA GLN A 175 6.90 -12.07 29.10
C GLN A 175 5.95 -11.64 27.98
N LYS A 176 5.28 -12.59 27.38
CA LYS A 176 4.44 -12.39 26.20
C LYS A 176 2.99 -12.70 26.48
N ASP A 177 2.11 -12.02 25.72
CA ASP A 177 0.71 -12.42 25.55
C ASP A 177 -0.14 -12.34 26.84
N ASP A 178 0.17 -11.39 27.76
CA ASP A 178 -0.70 -11.12 28.90
C ASP A 178 -2.01 -10.49 28.39
N SER A 179 -3.04 -11.32 28.23
CA SER A 179 -4.33 -10.90 27.68
C SER A 179 -5.11 -10.05 28.69
N VAL A 180 -5.64 -8.94 28.23
CA VAL A 180 -6.46 -8.00 29.02
C VAL A 180 -7.76 -7.68 28.28
N THR A 181 -8.77 -7.13 28.97
CA THR A 181 -10.09 -6.84 28.39
C THR A 181 -10.02 -5.87 27.22
N ASN A 182 -9.04 -5.00 27.20
CA ASN A 182 -8.83 -3.96 26.20
C ASN A 182 -7.54 -4.15 25.37
N GLY A 183 -6.97 -5.38 25.33
CA GLY A 183 -5.81 -5.64 24.49
C GLY A 183 -4.88 -6.73 24.98
N VAL A 184 -3.58 -6.52 24.78
CA VAL A 184 -2.50 -7.42 25.18
C VAL A 184 -1.31 -6.61 25.71
N VAL A 185 -0.64 -7.14 26.73
CA VAL A 185 0.58 -6.56 27.31
C VAL A 185 1.75 -7.53 27.10
N HIS A 186 2.86 -7.01 26.62
CA HIS A 186 4.14 -7.72 26.51
C HIS A 186 5.17 -7.02 27.38
N THR A 187 5.85 -7.76 28.23
CA THR A 187 6.97 -7.19 29.02
C THR A 187 8.23 -7.16 28.19
N ILE A 188 8.94 -6.06 28.23
CA ILE A 188 10.23 -5.89 27.55
C ILE A 188 11.33 -5.50 28.52
N ASN A 189 12.55 -5.98 28.25
CA ASN A 189 13.73 -5.73 29.10
C ASN A 189 14.49 -4.43 28.80
N ARG A 190 13.98 -3.63 27.86
CA ARG A 190 14.56 -2.33 27.48
C ARG A 190 13.49 -1.37 27.04
N VAL A 191 13.63 -0.10 27.41
CA VAL A 191 12.78 0.98 26.90
C VAL A 191 12.96 1.11 25.40
N MET A 192 11.86 1.13 24.67
CA MET A 192 11.90 1.31 23.21
C MET A 192 12.39 2.71 22.88
N SER A 193 13.55 2.80 22.27
CA SER A 193 14.01 4.07 21.71
C SER A 193 13.27 4.34 20.40
N ALA A 194 12.78 5.56 20.26
CA ALA A 194 12.25 6.00 18.98
C ALA A 194 13.39 6.05 17.95
N SER A 195 13.30 5.25 16.91
CA SER A 195 14.14 5.50 15.75
C SER A 195 13.61 6.77 15.08
N ASN A 196 14.33 7.87 15.23
CA ASN A 196 14.04 9.14 14.56
C ASN A 196 14.71 9.22 13.19
N GLN A 197 15.29 8.13 12.73
CA GLN A 197 16.04 8.09 11.48
C GLN A 197 15.09 8.18 10.31
N PHE A 198 15.35 9.15 9.45
CA PHE A 198 14.78 9.19 8.11
C PHE A 198 15.49 8.19 7.19
N LEU A 199 14.90 7.95 6.04
CA LEU A 199 15.44 6.99 5.09
C LEU A 199 16.92 7.25 4.72
N PRO A 200 17.36 8.49 4.45
CA PRO A 200 18.78 8.77 4.18
C PRO A 200 19.71 8.38 5.34
N ASP A 201 19.33 8.72 6.59
CA ASP A 201 20.15 8.42 7.78
C ASP A 201 20.33 6.91 7.97
N LEU A 202 19.23 6.16 7.77
CA LEU A 202 19.25 4.68 7.82
C LEU A 202 20.15 4.08 6.73
N MET A 203 20.13 4.67 5.52
CA MET A 203 20.94 4.20 4.39
C MET A 203 22.43 4.51 4.61
N GLU A 204 22.79 5.64 5.23
CA GLU A 204 24.18 5.99 5.54
C GLU A 204 24.82 5.04 6.55
N GLU A 205 24.05 4.42 7.45
CA GLU A 205 24.55 3.37 8.36
C GLU A 205 24.94 2.09 7.62
N ASP A 206 24.46 1.91 6.40
CA ASP A 206 24.75 0.74 5.58
C ASP A 206 25.98 0.95 4.71
N THR A 207 27.14 0.56 5.21
CA THR A 207 28.43 0.67 4.48
C THR A 207 28.47 -0.11 3.16
N THR A 208 27.57 -1.08 2.95
CA THR A 208 27.52 -1.86 1.72
C THR A 208 26.94 -1.11 0.53
N ILE A 209 26.27 0.04 0.76
CA ILE A 209 25.67 0.91 -0.26
C ILE A 209 26.30 2.31 -0.26
N SER A 210 27.52 2.46 0.26
CA SER A 210 28.14 3.78 0.45
C SER A 210 28.29 4.61 -0.82
N ILE A 211 28.52 3.98 -1.98
CA ILE A 211 28.60 4.68 -3.28
C ILE A 211 27.23 5.29 -3.64
N PHE A 212 26.15 4.54 -3.41
CA PHE A 212 24.79 5.05 -3.63
C PHE A 212 24.48 6.22 -2.70
N CYS A 213 24.83 6.12 -1.42
CA CYS A 213 24.61 7.20 -0.43
C CYS A 213 25.39 8.49 -0.80
N GLN A 214 26.62 8.34 -1.29
CA GLN A 214 27.39 9.49 -1.81
C GLN A 214 26.70 10.16 -3.00
N ALA A 215 26.17 9.37 -3.93
CA ALA A 215 25.41 9.90 -5.07
C ALA A 215 24.09 10.56 -4.63
N LEU A 216 23.40 9.96 -3.67
CA LEU A 216 22.17 10.52 -3.08
C LEU A 216 22.41 11.88 -2.44
N SER A 217 23.50 12.03 -1.69
CA SER A 217 23.93 13.29 -1.06
C SER A 217 24.36 14.33 -2.09
N LEU A 218 25.23 13.96 -3.04
CA LEU A 218 25.75 14.88 -4.06
C LEU A 218 24.64 15.47 -4.93
N THR A 219 23.59 14.70 -5.19
CA THR A 219 22.43 15.14 -5.99
C THR A 219 21.39 15.92 -5.18
N ASN A 220 21.61 16.12 -3.89
CA ASN A 220 20.67 16.71 -2.93
C ASN A 220 19.31 15.96 -2.88
N MET A 221 19.27 14.72 -3.30
CA MET A 221 18.06 13.89 -3.22
C MET A 221 17.81 13.42 -1.79
N SER A 222 18.84 13.34 -0.93
CA SER A 222 18.71 13.06 0.49
C SER A 222 17.74 14.03 1.18
N ASP A 223 17.85 15.33 0.93
CA ASP A 223 16.95 16.34 1.51
C ASP A 223 15.49 16.11 1.10
N SER A 224 15.28 15.68 -0.15
CA SER A 224 13.93 15.35 -0.64
C SER A 224 13.29 14.21 0.12
N LEU A 225 14.10 13.28 0.66
CA LEU A 225 13.66 12.11 1.41
C LEU A 225 13.51 12.36 2.92
N THR A 226 13.65 13.57 3.42
CA THR A 226 13.48 13.89 4.86
C THR A 226 12.06 14.26 5.25
N LYS A 227 11.18 14.48 4.28
CA LYS A 227 9.76 14.78 4.55
C LYS A 227 9.06 13.56 5.12
N PHE A 228 8.19 13.78 6.13
CA PHE A 228 7.43 12.70 6.75
C PHE A 228 5.95 13.03 6.92
N ILE A 229 5.62 14.14 7.58
CA ILE A 229 4.23 14.57 7.80
C ILE A 229 4.00 15.88 7.07
N ASP A 230 2.85 15.96 6.40
CA ASP A 230 2.36 17.20 5.83
C ASP A 230 1.71 18.07 6.93
N ASN A 231 2.46 19.02 7.45
CA ASN A 231 1.97 19.93 8.48
C ASN A 231 0.88 20.90 7.99
N THR A 232 0.64 20.98 6.69
CA THR A 232 -0.45 21.76 6.12
C THR A 232 -1.76 20.98 6.07
N TYR A 233 -1.67 19.65 6.14
CA TYR A 233 -2.83 18.78 6.24
C TYR A 233 -3.43 18.89 7.64
N SER A 234 -4.62 19.36 7.68
CA SER A 234 -5.43 19.35 8.89
C SER A 234 -6.78 18.75 8.50
N ILE A 235 -7.16 17.65 9.10
CA ILE A 235 -8.58 17.33 9.24
C ILE A 235 -9.22 18.39 10.12
N SER A 236 -8.58 19.61 10.23
CA SER A 236 -9.11 20.55 11.14
C SER A 236 -10.57 20.32 11.22
N ARG A 237 -10.88 19.47 12.21
CA ARG A 237 -12.03 19.91 12.90
C ARG A 237 -12.97 20.49 11.86
N LEU A 238 -13.17 19.70 10.79
CA LEU A 238 -14.31 19.86 9.96
C LEU A 238 -15.40 19.89 10.99
N SER A 239 -15.79 21.09 11.30
CA SER A 239 -16.78 21.40 12.29
C SER A 239 -17.90 20.38 12.14
N LYS A 240 -17.89 19.41 13.01
CA LYS A 240 -18.76 18.24 13.13
C LYS A 240 -18.39 17.09 12.18
N PRO A 241 -17.94 15.95 12.74
CA PRO A 241 -17.82 14.67 12.05
C PRO A 241 -19.06 14.29 11.26
N ASP A 242 -20.21 14.68 11.76
CA ASP A 242 -21.53 14.27 11.31
C ASP A 242 -21.89 14.66 9.88
N SER A 243 -21.31 15.71 9.33
CA SER A 243 -21.71 16.17 7.98
C SER A 243 -20.91 15.55 6.83
N VAL A 244 -19.71 15.05 7.11
CA VAL A 244 -18.85 14.44 6.08
C VAL A 244 -18.92 12.91 6.16
N THR A 245 -18.86 12.32 7.35
CA THR A 245 -18.97 10.88 7.57
C THR A 245 -20.34 10.37 7.20
N ASP A 246 -21.40 10.94 7.76
CA ASP A 246 -22.78 10.58 7.42
C ASP A 246 -23.14 10.79 5.95
N GLY A 247 -22.54 11.78 5.32
CA GLY A 247 -22.74 12.05 3.90
C GLY A 247 -22.06 11.04 3.00
N LEU A 248 -20.86 10.58 3.36
CA LEU A 248 -20.09 9.61 2.57
C LEU A 248 -20.62 8.19 2.73
N ASP A 249 -20.91 7.74 3.96
CA ASP A 249 -21.50 6.43 4.21
C ASP A 249 -22.85 6.25 3.50
N LYS A 250 -23.68 7.29 3.49
CA LYS A 250 -24.94 7.30 2.74
C LYS A 250 -24.74 7.41 1.22
N ARG A 251 -23.66 8.03 0.77
CA ARG A 251 -23.39 8.26 -0.66
C ARG A 251 -22.72 7.08 -1.35
N PHE A 252 -21.87 6.34 -0.66
CA PHE A 252 -21.17 5.18 -1.23
C PHE A 252 -21.87 3.83 -1.03
N GLY A 253 -23.15 3.86 -0.71
CA GLY A 253 -24.01 2.74 -1.06
C GLY A 253 -24.32 1.75 0.03
N GLY A 254 -24.28 2.07 1.29
CA GLY A 254 -24.85 1.09 2.15
C GLY A 254 -24.74 1.28 3.65
N LYS A 255 -25.67 0.67 4.34
CA LYS A 255 -25.69 0.58 5.80
C LYS A 255 -24.47 -0.15 6.39
N ASP A 256 -23.71 -0.85 5.55
CA ASP A 256 -22.65 -1.76 5.98
C ASP A 256 -21.24 -1.28 5.59
N MET A 257 -21.10 -0.07 5.00
CA MET A 257 -19.82 0.48 4.59
C MET A 257 -19.28 1.41 5.66
N LYS A 258 -18.07 1.12 6.15
CA LYS A 258 -17.35 1.96 7.12
C LYS A 258 -16.38 2.89 6.37
N ALA A 259 -16.55 4.20 6.55
CA ALA A 259 -15.60 5.18 6.02
C ALA A 259 -14.45 5.40 7.00
N HIS A 260 -13.23 5.30 6.50
CA HIS A 260 -12.01 5.62 7.23
C HIS A 260 -11.44 6.94 6.73
N TYR A 261 -11.10 7.82 7.64
CA TYR A 261 -10.50 9.12 7.36
C TYR A 261 -9.08 9.15 7.89
N TYR A 262 -8.19 9.79 7.15
CA TYR A 262 -6.84 9.99 7.60
C TYR A 262 -6.73 11.26 8.43
N GLU A 263 -6.28 11.14 9.65
CA GLU A 263 -6.02 12.29 10.53
C GLU A 263 -4.77 13.05 10.14
N LYS A 264 -3.81 12.36 9.54
CA LYS A 264 -2.52 12.90 9.09
C LYS A 264 -2.24 12.47 7.66
N ARG A 265 -1.50 13.28 6.93
CA ARG A 265 -0.98 12.93 5.61
C ARG A 265 0.52 12.68 5.72
N TYR A 266 0.95 11.49 5.26
CA TYR A 266 2.34 11.07 5.33
C TYR A 266 3.02 11.13 3.96
N PHE A 267 4.26 11.61 3.96
CA PHE A 267 5.20 11.41 2.86
C PHE A 267 6.07 10.20 3.18
N LYS A 268 6.12 9.24 2.29
CA LYS A 268 6.91 8.03 2.45
C LYS A 268 7.64 7.68 1.17
N TYR A 269 8.73 6.92 1.30
CA TYR A 269 9.62 6.66 0.19
C TYR A 269 10.05 5.20 0.14
N THR A 270 10.43 4.74 -1.05
CA THR A 270 11.15 3.47 -1.25
C THR A 270 12.35 3.73 -2.15
N ALA A 271 13.51 3.22 -1.78
CA ALA A 271 14.69 3.19 -2.62
C ALA A 271 15.01 1.74 -3.04
N PHE A 272 15.33 1.54 -4.31
CA PHE A 272 15.88 0.28 -4.83
C PHE A 272 17.37 0.49 -5.02
N VAL A 273 18.22 -0.26 -4.31
CA VAL A 273 19.64 0.08 -4.20
C VAL A 273 20.55 -1.08 -4.55
N GLU A 274 21.58 -0.81 -5.34
CA GLU A 274 22.70 -1.71 -5.58
C GLU A 274 23.67 -1.67 -4.41
N THR A 275 24.19 -2.83 -4.04
CA THR A 275 25.35 -2.86 -3.14
C THR A 275 26.62 -2.45 -3.90
N ASN A 276 27.63 -1.99 -3.16
CA ASN A 276 28.96 -1.71 -3.72
C ASN A 276 29.57 -2.93 -4.45
N GLU A 277 29.16 -4.14 -4.07
CA GLU A 277 29.56 -5.36 -4.74
C GLU A 277 28.93 -5.50 -6.12
N VAL A 278 27.61 -5.22 -6.22
CA VAL A 278 26.89 -5.20 -7.50
C VAL A 278 27.49 -4.14 -8.42
N LEU A 279 27.72 -2.94 -7.93
CA LEU A 279 28.36 -1.85 -8.70
C LEU A 279 29.75 -2.25 -9.22
N ARG A 280 30.58 -2.91 -8.38
CA ARG A 280 31.90 -3.39 -8.78
C ARG A 280 31.88 -4.44 -9.88
N LYS A 281 30.86 -5.30 -9.94
CA LYS A 281 30.69 -6.28 -11.04
C LYS A 281 30.55 -5.58 -12.40
N HIS A 282 30.06 -4.34 -12.40
CA HIS A 282 29.92 -3.49 -13.59
C HIS A 282 31.06 -2.48 -13.77
N GLY A 283 32.15 -2.61 -12.99
CA GLY A 283 33.33 -1.75 -13.09
C GLY A 283 33.22 -0.42 -12.34
N ILE A 284 32.12 -0.19 -11.60
CA ILE A 284 31.88 1.01 -10.80
C ILE A 284 32.42 0.78 -9.39
N ARG A 285 33.54 1.43 -9.06
CA ARG A 285 34.28 1.24 -7.81
C ARG A 285 34.25 2.46 -6.89
N SER A 286 33.87 3.61 -7.44
CA SER A 286 33.83 4.90 -6.76
C SER A 286 32.65 5.73 -7.26
N LEU A 287 32.40 6.88 -6.60
CA LEU A 287 31.42 7.86 -7.05
C LEU A 287 31.76 8.43 -8.43
N GLU A 288 33.04 8.65 -8.72
CA GLU A 288 33.52 9.15 -10.01
C GLU A 288 33.22 8.16 -11.14
N ASP A 289 33.43 6.86 -10.88
CA ASP A 289 33.07 5.80 -11.84
C ASP A 289 31.55 5.80 -12.10
N LEU A 290 30.74 6.01 -11.04
CA LEU A 290 29.28 6.08 -11.15
C LEU A 290 28.84 7.30 -11.94
N ILE A 291 29.44 8.49 -11.71
CA ILE A 291 29.18 9.70 -12.46
C ILE A 291 29.47 9.46 -13.96
N ALA A 292 30.63 8.89 -14.28
CA ALA A 292 31.00 8.59 -15.65
C ALA A 292 30.05 7.58 -16.31
N HIS A 293 29.61 6.55 -15.56
CA HIS A 293 28.67 5.57 -16.02
C HIS A 293 27.29 6.16 -16.26
N ALA A 294 26.75 6.92 -15.30
CA ALA A 294 25.48 7.60 -15.43
C ALA A 294 25.47 8.54 -16.63
N LYS A 295 26.54 9.32 -16.82
CA LYS A 295 26.70 10.19 -17.99
C LYS A 295 26.60 9.40 -19.30
N LYS A 296 27.32 8.30 -19.41
CA LYS A 296 27.30 7.44 -20.61
C LYS A 296 25.89 6.92 -20.94
N VAL A 297 25.13 6.50 -19.93
CA VAL A 297 23.79 5.95 -20.10
C VAL A 297 22.78 7.05 -20.42
N TYR A 298 22.77 8.13 -19.63
CA TYR A 298 21.71 9.14 -19.70
C TYR A 298 21.93 10.15 -20.82
N ASP A 299 23.15 10.45 -21.24
CA ASP A 299 23.40 11.25 -22.46
C ASP A 299 22.89 10.52 -23.71
N LYS A 300 23.01 9.19 -23.74
CA LYS A 300 22.44 8.37 -24.82
C LYS A 300 20.91 8.34 -24.78
N THR A 301 20.33 8.29 -23.58
CA THR A 301 18.87 8.18 -23.40
C THR A 301 18.18 9.53 -23.61
N PHE A 302 18.85 10.63 -23.24
CA PHE A 302 18.35 12.02 -23.34
C PHE A 302 19.32 12.89 -24.15
N PRO A 303 19.46 12.66 -25.46
CA PRO A 303 20.50 13.29 -26.26
C PRO A 303 20.37 14.81 -26.38
N LEU A 304 19.17 15.36 -26.15
CA LEU A 304 18.94 16.81 -26.16
C LEU A 304 19.53 17.52 -24.93
N ASP A 305 19.69 16.81 -23.84
CA ASP A 305 20.25 17.33 -22.58
C ASP A 305 21.74 17.00 -22.41
N ALA A 306 22.30 16.18 -23.31
CA ALA A 306 23.67 15.66 -23.19
C ALA A 306 24.71 16.78 -23.10
N GLY A 307 25.53 16.75 -22.06
CA GLY A 307 26.58 17.71 -21.79
C GLY A 307 26.13 19.06 -21.22
N LEU A 308 24.82 19.34 -21.14
CA LEU A 308 24.32 20.65 -20.69
C LEU A 308 24.35 20.84 -19.17
N TYR A 309 24.21 19.73 -18.42
CA TYR A 309 24.02 19.77 -16.97
C TYR A 309 25.08 18.99 -16.20
N ASP A 310 26.19 18.62 -16.81
CA ASP A 310 27.20 17.69 -16.24
C ASP A 310 27.78 18.15 -14.90
N ASN A 311 27.93 19.45 -14.69
CA ASN A 311 28.55 20.01 -13.49
C ASN A 311 27.53 20.49 -12.44
N ASP A 312 26.23 20.37 -12.70
CA ASP A 312 25.17 20.74 -11.77
C ASP A 312 24.43 19.46 -11.29
N TYR A 313 24.99 18.80 -10.29
CA TYR A 313 24.43 17.54 -9.78
C TYR A 313 23.06 17.70 -9.13
N THR A 314 22.68 18.91 -8.74
CA THR A 314 21.36 19.18 -8.14
C THR A 314 20.27 19.37 -9.20
N ASN A 315 20.65 19.63 -10.43
CA ASN A 315 19.74 19.77 -11.56
C ASN A 315 19.08 18.41 -11.88
N ARG A 316 17.76 18.42 -12.01
CA ARG A 316 16.98 17.19 -12.29
C ARG A 316 17.32 16.56 -13.65
N LYS A 317 17.95 17.28 -14.56
CA LYS A 317 18.41 16.81 -15.87
C LYS A 317 19.88 16.34 -15.87
N ASN A 318 20.59 16.51 -14.76
CA ASN A 318 21.94 15.96 -14.62
C ASN A 318 21.91 14.43 -14.70
N PRO A 319 22.83 13.78 -15.41
CA PRO A 319 22.86 12.33 -15.55
C PRO A 319 22.86 11.55 -14.24
N LEU A 320 23.66 11.97 -13.24
CA LEU A 320 23.68 11.33 -11.93
C LEU A 320 22.37 11.55 -11.16
N ASN A 321 21.79 12.76 -11.23
CA ASN A 321 20.51 13.05 -10.59
C ASN A 321 19.39 12.18 -11.19
N ARG A 322 19.38 11.99 -12.51
CA ARG A 322 18.45 11.09 -13.20
C ARG A 322 18.65 9.66 -12.75
N TRP A 323 19.88 9.20 -12.63
CA TRP A 323 20.19 7.85 -12.15
C TRP A 323 19.66 7.65 -10.73
N VAL A 324 20.00 8.51 -9.78
CA VAL A 324 19.50 8.45 -8.40
C VAL A 324 17.97 8.52 -8.36
N SER A 325 17.38 9.47 -9.10
CA SER A 325 15.92 9.67 -9.11
C SER A 325 15.14 8.46 -9.64
N TYR A 326 15.73 7.69 -10.55
CA TYR A 326 15.12 6.48 -11.09
C TYR A 326 15.04 5.36 -10.06
N HIS A 327 15.92 5.33 -9.06
CA HIS A 327 15.91 4.38 -7.98
C HIS A 327 14.92 4.69 -6.86
N LEU A 328 14.30 5.88 -6.90
CA LEU A 328 13.50 6.39 -5.80
C LEU A 328 12.01 6.44 -6.17
N MET A 329 11.18 6.05 -5.22
CA MET A 329 9.72 6.18 -5.26
C MET A 329 9.25 7.13 -4.16
N ASN A 330 8.27 7.99 -4.45
CA ASN A 330 7.61 8.87 -3.48
C ASN A 330 6.53 8.14 -2.64
N ARG A 331 6.68 6.83 -2.50
CA ARG A 331 5.75 5.96 -1.75
C ARG A 331 6.49 4.81 -1.11
N MET A 332 5.96 4.31 -0.01
CA MET A 332 6.55 3.18 0.68
C MET A 332 5.77 1.90 0.39
N GLY A 333 6.48 0.92 -0.14
CA GLY A 333 5.95 -0.41 -0.39
C GLY A 333 6.84 -1.51 0.18
N ASN A 334 6.22 -2.56 0.70
CA ASN A 334 6.90 -3.81 1.02
C ASN A 334 7.25 -4.56 -0.28
N TYR A 335 8.08 -5.57 -0.18
CA TYR A 335 8.40 -6.43 -1.33
C TYR A 335 7.14 -6.97 -2.04
N SER A 336 6.09 -7.30 -1.25
CA SER A 336 4.82 -7.84 -1.75
C SER A 336 3.93 -6.82 -2.45
N ASP A 337 4.12 -5.52 -2.20
CA ASP A 337 3.22 -4.47 -2.68
C ASP A 337 3.48 -4.07 -4.14
N TRP A 338 4.65 -4.46 -4.68
CA TRP A 338 5.05 -4.22 -6.07
C TRP A 338 4.63 -5.41 -6.93
N ALA A 339 3.86 -5.15 -7.98
CA ALA A 339 3.25 -6.17 -8.83
C ALA A 339 2.55 -7.30 -8.03
N PRO A 340 1.59 -6.98 -7.16
CA PRO A 340 0.86 -7.99 -6.41
C PRO A 340 0.03 -8.85 -7.37
N TYR A 341 -0.11 -10.14 -7.05
CA TYR A 341 -1.06 -10.98 -7.78
C TYR A 341 -2.52 -10.56 -7.54
N GLY A 342 -2.75 -9.68 -6.57
CA GLY A 342 -4.09 -9.38 -6.08
C GLY A 342 -4.75 -10.63 -5.46
N GLN A 343 -5.74 -10.44 -4.62
CA GLN A 343 -6.49 -11.57 -4.08
C GLN A 343 -7.23 -12.36 -5.15
N ILE A 344 -7.73 -11.63 -6.12
CA ILE A 344 -8.45 -12.16 -7.26
C ILE A 344 -7.56 -13.07 -8.10
N LEU A 345 -6.30 -12.68 -8.27
CA LEU A 345 -5.34 -13.46 -9.04
C LEU A 345 -4.77 -14.64 -8.25
N THR A 346 -4.67 -14.57 -6.92
CA THR A 346 -4.19 -15.69 -6.10
C THR A 346 -5.18 -16.85 -6.02
N ASP A 347 -6.47 -16.55 -6.06
CA ASP A 347 -7.51 -17.59 -6.07
C ASP A 347 -7.75 -18.20 -7.45
N CYS A 348 -7.42 -17.47 -8.50
CA CYS A 348 -7.75 -17.82 -9.87
C CYS A 348 -6.55 -18.08 -10.78
N CYS A 349 -5.43 -17.41 -10.54
CA CYS A 349 -4.20 -17.60 -11.30
C CYS A 349 -3.20 -18.35 -10.45
N ARG A 350 -2.84 -19.53 -10.88
CA ARG A 350 -1.72 -20.22 -10.28
C ARG A 350 -0.47 -19.37 -10.51
N PRO A 351 0.28 -19.00 -9.45
CA PRO A 351 1.51 -18.19 -9.56
C PRO A 351 2.57 -18.81 -10.48
N ASP A 352 2.47 -20.10 -10.75
CA ASP A 352 3.31 -20.86 -11.67
C ASP A 352 2.93 -20.69 -13.15
N VAL A 353 1.79 -20.09 -13.46
CA VAL A 353 1.24 -19.99 -14.81
C VAL A 353 1.17 -18.55 -15.33
N ALA A 354 1.03 -17.58 -14.46
CA ALA A 354 0.86 -16.17 -14.83
C ALA A 354 1.85 -15.27 -14.10
N ASP A 355 2.43 -14.32 -14.83
CA ASP A 355 3.24 -13.25 -14.27
C ASP A 355 2.32 -12.06 -13.96
N ALA A 356 2.43 -11.48 -12.76
CA ALA A 356 1.78 -10.22 -12.43
C ALA A 356 2.67 -9.05 -12.84
N GLU A 357 2.06 -8.00 -13.36
CA GLU A 357 2.75 -6.79 -13.82
C GLU A 357 2.13 -5.53 -13.21
N ASP A 358 2.98 -4.55 -12.96
CA ASP A 358 2.56 -3.26 -12.44
C ASP A 358 3.51 -2.16 -12.94
N PHE A 359 3.00 -0.95 -13.15
CA PHE A 359 3.75 0.16 -13.75
C PHE A 359 3.73 1.36 -12.82
N TRP A 360 4.91 1.87 -12.51
CA TRP A 360 5.09 2.89 -11.50
C TRP A 360 5.95 4.05 -12.00
N GLN A 361 5.47 5.26 -11.75
CA GLN A 361 6.27 6.47 -11.91
C GLN A 361 7.31 6.53 -10.79
N THR A 362 8.59 6.73 -11.14
CA THR A 362 9.67 6.98 -10.19
C THR A 362 9.79 8.48 -9.87
N MET A 363 10.74 8.85 -9.01
CA MET A 363 11.08 10.26 -8.79
C MET A 363 11.83 10.87 -9.98
N LEU A 364 12.27 10.10 -10.97
CA LEU A 364 12.61 10.57 -12.30
C LEU A 364 11.31 10.84 -13.07
N ASN A 365 11.03 12.12 -13.38
CA ASN A 365 9.76 12.51 -14.00
C ASN A 365 9.51 11.82 -15.35
N GLU A 366 10.56 11.53 -16.11
CA GLU A 366 10.52 10.86 -17.42
C GLU A 366 10.63 9.33 -17.31
N GLY A 367 10.81 8.79 -16.08
CA GLY A 367 11.16 7.39 -15.88
C GLY A 367 10.07 6.59 -15.16
N MET A 368 9.58 5.54 -15.83
CA MET A 368 8.71 4.53 -15.22
C MET A 368 9.48 3.23 -14.99
N ILE A 369 9.09 2.48 -13.97
CA ILE A 369 9.52 1.10 -13.77
C ILE A 369 8.34 0.17 -14.04
N ARG A 370 8.60 -0.90 -14.79
CA ARG A 370 7.73 -2.05 -14.91
C ARG A 370 8.17 -3.09 -13.90
N PHE A 371 7.36 -3.34 -12.88
CA PHE A 371 7.55 -4.49 -12.01
C PHE A 371 6.84 -5.72 -12.59
N CYS A 372 7.51 -6.86 -12.50
CA CYS A 372 6.99 -8.16 -12.90
C CYS A 372 7.25 -9.16 -11.79
N ARG A 373 6.21 -9.84 -11.35
CA ARG A 373 6.33 -10.94 -10.38
C ARG A 373 6.18 -12.26 -11.09
N SER A 374 7.23 -13.06 -11.06
CA SER A 374 7.28 -14.37 -11.68
C SER A 374 7.80 -15.39 -10.67
N GLN A 375 7.06 -16.48 -10.45
CA GLN A 375 7.41 -17.52 -9.49
C GLN A 375 7.80 -16.97 -8.11
N ASP A 376 6.99 -16.03 -7.59
CA ASP A 376 7.21 -15.35 -6.32
C ASP A 376 8.48 -14.47 -6.24
N GLN A 377 9.13 -14.22 -7.36
CA GLN A 377 10.26 -13.30 -7.45
C GLN A 377 9.86 -12.02 -8.16
N LEU A 378 10.32 -10.89 -7.63
CA LEU A 378 10.06 -9.56 -8.15
C LEU A 378 11.22 -9.08 -9.02
N TYR A 379 10.89 -8.59 -10.20
CA TYR A 379 11.87 -8.03 -11.16
C TYR A 379 11.45 -6.64 -11.61
N ALA A 380 12.38 -5.72 -11.66
CA ALA A 380 12.24 -4.43 -12.32
C ALA A 380 12.61 -4.55 -13.81
N ASN A 381 11.81 -3.95 -14.69
CA ASN A 381 12.05 -3.87 -16.14
C ASN A 381 12.22 -5.22 -16.87
N ARG A 382 11.64 -6.29 -16.32
CA ARG A 382 11.58 -7.58 -16.99
C ARG A 382 10.48 -7.56 -18.06
N LYS A 383 10.77 -8.09 -19.25
CA LYS A 383 9.78 -8.28 -20.32
C LYS A 383 9.69 -9.75 -20.73
N GLY A 384 8.48 -10.24 -20.85
CA GLY A 384 8.17 -11.61 -21.20
C GLY A 384 7.00 -12.13 -20.38
N HIS A 385 6.28 -13.13 -20.89
CA HIS A 385 5.12 -13.73 -20.24
C HIS A 385 5.37 -15.20 -19.92
N LYS A 386 4.75 -15.71 -18.87
CA LYS A 386 4.73 -17.14 -18.51
C LYS A 386 6.13 -17.77 -18.44
N GLY A 387 7.06 -17.09 -17.77
CA GLY A 387 8.44 -17.58 -17.61
C GLY A 387 9.32 -17.48 -18.87
N LYS A 388 8.77 -17.08 -20.01
CA LYS A 388 9.54 -16.79 -21.22
C LYS A 388 10.06 -15.36 -21.18
N VAL A 389 11.30 -15.20 -20.79
CA VAL A 389 11.99 -13.90 -20.80
C VAL A 389 12.44 -13.60 -22.21
N LEU A 390 12.13 -12.41 -22.73
CA LEU A 390 12.67 -11.95 -24.00
C LEU A 390 14.18 -11.74 -23.86
N GLN A 391 14.94 -12.14 -24.89
CA GLN A 391 16.39 -12.00 -24.88
C GLN A 391 16.81 -10.55 -24.60
N GLY A 392 17.72 -10.37 -23.63
CA GLY A 392 18.18 -9.06 -23.19
C GLY A 392 17.18 -8.26 -22.33
N GLN A 393 16.08 -8.87 -21.90
CA GLN A 393 15.02 -8.22 -21.11
C GLN A 393 14.66 -9.02 -19.85
N LYS A 394 15.64 -9.63 -19.20
CA LYS A 394 15.43 -10.40 -17.96
C LYS A 394 15.12 -9.53 -16.75
N GLY A 395 15.38 -8.22 -16.84
CA GLY A 395 15.15 -7.28 -15.76
C GLY A 395 16.12 -7.44 -14.59
N VAL A 396 15.94 -6.59 -13.59
CA VAL A 396 16.75 -6.55 -12.36
C VAL A 396 15.93 -7.16 -11.24
N ARG A 397 16.45 -8.20 -10.61
CA ARG A 397 15.78 -8.86 -9.49
C ARG A 397 15.87 -7.99 -8.25
N VAL A 398 14.73 -7.80 -7.59
CA VAL A 398 14.63 -7.19 -6.26
C VAL A 398 14.75 -8.29 -5.23
N LEU A 399 15.59 -8.12 -4.22
CA LEU A 399 15.78 -9.11 -3.16
C LEU A 399 14.68 -9.02 -2.10
N LYS A 400 14.24 -10.16 -1.61
CA LYS A 400 13.40 -10.23 -0.41
C LYS A 400 14.22 -9.78 0.80
N GLU A 401 13.57 -9.24 1.81
CA GLU A 401 14.22 -8.84 3.07
C GLU A 401 14.96 -10.02 3.72
N SER A 402 14.39 -11.22 3.68
CA SER A 402 15.02 -12.45 4.18
C SER A 402 16.29 -12.86 3.43
N GLU A 403 16.45 -12.44 2.19
CA GLU A 403 17.63 -12.75 1.35
C GLU A 403 18.75 -11.70 1.52
N SER A 404 18.42 -10.53 2.05
CA SER A 404 19.37 -9.42 2.19
C SER A 404 20.41 -9.62 3.29
N GLY A 405 20.22 -10.59 4.18
CA GLY A 405 21.05 -10.80 5.38
C GLY A 405 20.95 -9.66 6.41
N LYS A 406 20.08 -8.66 6.19
CA LYS A 406 19.84 -7.54 7.08
C LYS A 406 18.40 -7.57 7.56
N SER A 407 18.21 -7.49 8.85
CA SER A 407 16.91 -7.72 9.47
C SER A 407 15.90 -6.62 9.19
N ILE A 408 16.29 -5.35 8.96
CA ILE A 408 15.33 -4.28 8.68
C ILE A 408 15.98 -3.13 7.92
N GLN A 409 15.32 -2.77 6.84
CA GLN A 409 15.67 -1.68 5.93
C GLN A 409 14.54 -0.64 5.91
N GLN A 410 13.93 -0.40 7.09
CA GLN A 410 12.80 0.53 7.22
C GLN A 410 13.10 1.62 8.23
N ALA A 411 12.99 2.86 7.78
CA ALA A 411 13.07 4.09 8.53
C ALA A 411 11.66 4.62 8.87
N LEU A 412 11.60 5.76 9.55
CA LEU A 412 10.36 6.45 9.90
C LEU A 412 9.49 6.76 8.67
N ASN A 413 10.11 7.24 7.60
CA ASN A 413 9.42 7.71 6.39
C ASN A 413 9.73 6.92 5.13
N GLY A 414 10.30 5.73 5.24
CA GLY A 414 10.61 4.96 4.05
C GLY A 414 11.39 3.69 4.30
N ARG A 415 11.72 3.02 3.23
CA ARG A 415 12.55 1.81 3.23
C ARG A 415 13.42 1.75 2.00
N TYR A 416 14.42 0.86 2.02
CA TYR A 416 15.15 0.48 0.83
C TYR A 416 15.15 -1.03 0.62
N LEU A 417 15.22 -1.43 -0.63
CA LEU A 417 15.28 -2.82 -1.06
C LEU A 417 16.53 -2.99 -1.92
N TYR A 418 17.27 -4.06 -1.67
CA TYR A 418 18.44 -4.37 -2.50
C TYR A 418 18.02 -4.96 -3.84
N ILE A 419 18.86 -4.71 -4.84
CA ILE A 419 18.72 -5.26 -6.18
C ILE A 419 20.00 -5.95 -6.62
N GLU A 420 19.88 -6.97 -7.50
CA GLU A 420 20.99 -7.84 -7.89
C GLU A 420 21.82 -7.36 -9.09
N ASP A 421 21.32 -6.36 -9.81
CA ASP A 421 21.94 -5.84 -11.04
C ASP A 421 21.69 -4.34 -11.16
N LEU A 422 22.31 -3.66 -12.15
CA LEU A 422 22.12 -2.22 -12.36
C LEU A 422 20.70 -1.89 -12.79
N LEU A 423 20.08 -0.96 -12.07
CA LEU A 423 18.77 -0.40 -12.39
C LEU A 423 18.95 0.93 -13.12
N GLU A 424 18.63 0.98 -14.39
CA GLU A 424 18.84 2.14 -15.25
C GLU A 424 17.66 2.42 -16.14
N TYR A 425 17.34 3.70 -16.36
CA TYR A 425 16.43 4.12 -17.41
C TYR A 425 17.20 4.30 -18.72
N SER A 426 17.67 3.20 -19.26
CA SER A 426 18.41 3.15 -20.52
C SER A 426 17.50 3.13 -21.73
N THR A 427 18.07 3.35 -22.92
CA THR A 427 17.33 3.19 -24.19
C THR A 427 16.71 1.79 -24.34
N ASP A 428 17.36 0.75 -23.81
CA ASP A 428 16.79 -0.60 -23.85
C ASP A 428 15.57 -0.76 -22.93
N VAL A 429 15.58 -0.12 -21.77
CA VAL A 429 14.42 -0.08 -20.88
C VAL A 429 13.31 0.75 -21.51
N ARG A 430 13.61 1.99 -21.93
CA ARG A 430 12.66 2.91 -22.53
C ARG A 430 11.99 2.34 -23.78
N ASP A 431 12.79 1.85 -24.72
CA ASP A 431 12.31 1.53 -26.07
C ASP A 431 11.90 0.05 -26.22
N LYS A 432 12.29 -0.82 -25.26
CA LYS A 432 11.99 -2.26 -25.32
C LYS A 432 11.17 -2.74 -24.12
N ALA A 433 11.68 -2.62 -22.88
CA ALA A 433 11.00 -3.15 -21.71
C ALA A 433 9.65 -2.45 -21.45
N LEU A 434 9.62 -1.13 -21.62
CA LEU A 434 8.42 -0.30 -21.48
C LEU A 434 7.61 -0.14 -22.78
N ASN A 435 8.06 -0.67 -23.90
CA ASN A 435 7.27 -0.68 -25.13
C ASN A 435 6.23 -1.81 -25.08
N CYS A 436 5.22 -1.62 -24.27
CA CYS A 436 4.13 -2.55 -24.01
C CYS A 436 2.86 -1.80 -23.62
N ARG A 437 1.73 -2.48 -23.60
CA ARG A 437 0.52 -1.96 -22.96
C ARG A 437 0.78 -1.80 -21.46
N MET A 438 0.64 -0.58 -20.96
CA MET A 438 0.79 -0.25 -19.54
C MET A 438 -0.59 -0.13 -18.91
N ARG A 439 -0.93 -1.06 -18.04
CA ARG A 439 -2.15 -1.00 -17.23
C ARG A 439 -1.76 -0.46 -15.86
N ILE A 440 -2.36 0.65 -15.48
CA ILE A 440 -2.01 1.42 -14.29
C ILE A 440 -3.26 1.49 -13.42
N ASP A 441 -3.24 0.75 -12.32
CA ASP A 441 -4.32 0.74 -11.34
C ASP A 441 -4.64 2.15 -10.84
N ALA A 442 -5.92 2.43 -10.60
CA ALA A 442 -6.36 3.77 -10.17
C ALA A 442 -5.66 4.21 -8.87
N THR A 443 -5.40 3.27 -7.97
CA THR A 443 -4.69 3.55 -6.71
C THR A 443 -3.18 3.76 -6.89
N THR A 444 -2.63 3.44 -8.07
CA THR A 444 -1.23 3.73 -8.42
C THR A 444 -1.05 5.18 -8.85
N LEU A 445 -2.11 5.86 -9.28
CA LEU A 445 -2.06 7.23 -9.82
C LEU A 445 -1.79 8.32 -8.78
N SER A 446 -1.81 7.99 -7.49
CA SER A 446 -1.33 8.88 -6.42
C SER A 446 -0.55 8.13 -5.38
N ALA A 447 0.53 8.75 -4.90
CA ALA A 447 1.31 8.23 -3.78
C ALA A 447 0.48 8.14 -2.48
N ASP A 448 -0.48 9.05 -2.30
CA ASP A 448 -1.29 9.13 -1.10
C ASP A 448 -2.12 7.85 -0.87
N PHE A 449 -2.61 7.21 -1.92
CA PHE A 449 -3.38 5.96 -1.78
C PHE A 449 -2.57 4.83 -1.13
N MET A 450 -1.27 4.76 -1.43
CA MET A 450 -0.37 3.78 -0.85
C MET A 450 0.19 4.24 0.51
N ASN A 451 0.63 5.49 0.60
CA ASN A 451 1.23 6.05 1.81
C ASN A 451 0.28 6.09 3.00
N GLN A 452 -1.02 6.19 2.74
CA GLN A 452 -2.08 6.18 3.74
C GLN A 452 -2.67 4.77 3.97
N GLY A 453 -2.17 3.74 3.27
CA GLY A 453 -2.61 2.36 3.46
C GLY A 453 -3.96 2.03 2.83
N ALA A 454 -4.44 2.84 1.89
CA ALA A 454 -5.68 2.54 1.17
C ALA A 454 -5.47 1.45 0.12
N ARG A 455 -4.32 1.44 -0.55
CA ARG A 455 -3.97 0.39 -1.51
C ARG A 455 -3.53 -0.90 -0.80
N GLY A 456 -3.98 -2.05 -1.32
CA GLY A 456 -3.61 -3.36 -0.78
C GLY A 456 -4.34 -3.74 0.52
N ASN A 457 -5.19 -2.86 1.04
CA ASN A 457 -6.01 -3.17 2.21
C ASN A 457 -7.25 -3.94 1.77
N LEU A 458 -7.07 -5.23 1.57
CA LEU A 458 -8.11 -6.14 1.15
C LEU A 458 -8.91 -6.56 2.39
N GLY A 459 -9.93 -5.77 2.73
CA GLY A 459 -10.81 -6.03 3.86
C GLY A 459 -11.69 -7.25 3.65
N TRP A 460 -11.17 -8.43 3.91
CA TRP A 460 -11.86 -9.71 3.76
C TRP A 460 -13.21 -9.85 4.49
N LYS A 461 -13.49 -9.00 5.46
CA LYS A 461 -14.68 -9.14 6.31
C LYS A 461 -15.62 -7.94 6.30
N GLU A 462 -15.15 -6.78 5.88
CA GLU A 462 -15.93 -5.54 5.91
C GLU A 462 -15.64 -4.71 4.67
N ASN A 463 -16.64 -4.07 4.10
CA ASN A 463 -16.46 -3.08 3.05
C ASN A 463 -15.82 -1.83 3.65
N TYR A 464 -14.62 -1.51 3.24
CA TYR A 464 -13.93 -0.29 3.66
C TYR A 464 -13.92 0.74 2.54
N LEU A 465 -14.19 1.98 2.90
CA LEU A 465 -13.99 3.15 2.07
C LEU A 465 -12.95 4.05 2.74
N PHE A 466 -11.83 4.26 2.08
CA PHE A 466 -10.85 5.24 2.51
C PHE A 466 -11.16 6.57 1.84
N ALA A 467 -11.65 7.53 2.62
CA ALA A 467 -12.03 8.84 2.12
C ALA A 467 -10.89 9.86 2.25
N PHE A 468 -10.71 10.67 1.22
CA PHE A 468 -9.62 11.63 1.13
C PHE A 468 -10.13 13.07 1.16
N LYS A 469 -9.44 13.91 1.92
CA LYS A 469 -9.70 15.35 1.93
C LYS A 469 -9.28 15.97 0.60
N ARG A 470 -10.11 16.86 0.10
CA ARG A 470 -9.85 17.60 -1.14
C ARG A 470 -8.56 18.39 -1.06
N GLY A 471 -7.82 18.44 -2.18
CA GLY A 471 -6.56 19.18 -2.28
C GLY A 471 -5.33 18.49 -1.70
N TYR A 472 -5.49 17.28 -1.13
CA TYR A 472 -4.38 16.52 -0.54
C TYR A 472 -4.08 15.20 -1.23
N ILE A 473 -4.69 14.93 -2.36
CA ILE A 473 -4.31 13.79 -3.22
C ILE A 473 -3.29 14.29 -4.23
N GLU A 474 -2.06 13.81 -4.13
CA GLU A 474 -0.98 14.18 -5.06
C GLU A 474 -1.34 13.84 -6.50
N GLY A 475 -1.13 14.79 -7.42
CA GLY A 475 -1.44 14.61 -8.84
C GLY A 475 -2.93 14.70 -9.19
N TRP A 476 -3.80 15.05 -8.23
CA TRP A 476 -5.24 15.22 -8.47
C TRP A 476 -5.70 16.64 -8.17
N LYS A 477 -6.57 17.18 -9.04
CA LYS A 477 -7.31 18.43 -8.80
C LYS A 477 -8.79 18.10 -8.71
N ILE A 478 -9.41 18.37 -7.57
CA ILE A 478 -10.75 17.89 -7.22
C ILE A 478 -11.62 19.08 -6.93
N SER A 479 -12.78 19.20 -7.62
CA SER A 479 -13.74 20.28 -7.38
C SER A 479 -14.38 20.17 -5.99
N PRO A 480 -14.93 21.30 -5.44
CA PRO A 480 -15.56 21.29 -4.13
C PRO A 480 -16.74 20.31 -3.99
N GLU A 481 -17.42 20.03 -5.08
CA GLU A 481 -18.60 19.16 -5.14
C GLU A 481 -18.25 17.68 -5.31
N SER A 482 -16.94 17.38 -5.45
CA SER A 482 -16.44 16.03 -5.65
C SER A 482 -16.01 15.38 -4.34
N PHE A 483 -16.25 14.07 -4.24
CA PHE A 483 -15.76 13.23 -3.17
C PHE A 483 -14.94 12.11 -3.79
N VAL A 484 -13.80 11.81 -3.19
CA VAL A 484 -12.90 10.74 -3.65
C VAL A 484 -12.64 9.78 -2.50
N GLY A 485 -12.81 8.50 -2.76
CA GLY A 485 -12.48 7.45 -1.83
C GLY A 485 -11.91 6.24 -2.55
N VAL A 486 -11.13 5.43 -1.86
CA VAL A 486 -10.70 4.12 -2.33
C VAL A 486 -11.63 3.07 -1.75
N HIS A 487 -12.29 2.34 -2.62
CA HIS A 487 -13.12 1.23 -2.28
C HIS A 487 -12.28 -0.04 -2.30
N CYS A 488 -12.20 -0.72 -1.17
CA CYS A 488 -11.54 -2.02 -1.06
C CYS A 488 -12.61 -3.08 -1.13
N ASP A 489 -12.54 -3.90 -2.17
CA ASP A 489 -13.56 -4.91 -2.45
C ASP A 489 -13.60 -6.00 -1.41
N ASN A 490 -14.81 -6.39 -1.11
CA ASN A 490 -15.11 -7.73 -0.66
C ASN A 490 -15.76 -8.52 -1.81
N VAL A 491 -16.15 -9.72 -1.58
CA VAL A 491 -16.66 -10.79 -2.43
C VAL A 491 -17.65 -10.43 -3.57
N TRP A 492 -18.10 -9.16 -3.73
CA TRP A 492 -19.26 -8.83 -4.55
C TRP A 492 -18.95 -8.31 -5.95
N TRP A 493 -17.83 -7.61 -6.14
CA TRP A 493 -17.41 -7.14 -7.46
C TRP A 493 -15.89 -7.34 -7.65
N SER A 494 -15.48 -7.46 -8.89
CA SER A 494 -14.09 -7.65 -9.23
C SER A 494 -13.54 -6.37 -9.81
N SER A 495 -12.44 -5.88 -9.25
CA SER A 495 -11.65 -4.82 -9.83
C SER A 495 -10.23 -5.31 -10.11
N TYR A 496 -9.51 -4.64 -10.97
CA TYR A 496 -8.10 -4.95 -11.21
C TYR A 496 -7.30 -4.71 -9.92
N LEU A 497 -6.62 -5.71 -9.42
CA LEU A 497 -5.91 -5.72 -8.13
C LEU A 497 -6.80 -5.53 -6.87
N GLY A 498 -8.13 -5.65 -6.96
CA GLY A 498 -9.04 -5.65 -5.81
C GLY A 498 -9.31 -4.29 -5.18
N ASN A 499 -9.01 -3.19 -5.86
CA ASN A 499 -9.30 -1.84 -5.40
C ASN A 499 -9.90 -1.01 -6.53
N ALA A 500 -10.82 -0.11 -6.20
CA ALA A 500 -11.35 0.88 -7.14
C ALA A 500 -11.38 2.26 -6.49
N VAL A 501 -11.10 3.30 -7.26
CA VAL A 501 -11.27 4.67 -6.80
C VAL A 501 -12.70 5.12 -7.12
N ALA A 502 -13.48 5.39 -6.08
CA ALA A 502 -14.82 5.93 -6.23
C ALA A 502 -14.77 7.45 -6.21
N VAL A 503 -15.31 8.07 -7.26
CA VAL A 503 -15.51 9.51 -7.36
C VAL A 503 -17.00 9.79 -7.39
N LYS A 504 -17.49 10.65 -6.50
CA LYS A 504 -18.93 10.90 -6.32
C LYS A 504 -19.26 12.38 -6.23
N GLY A 505 -20.53 12.69 -6.51
CA GLY A 505 -21.06 14.05 -6.48
C GLY A 505 -21.29 14.63 -7.89
N GLN A 506 -21.44 15.94 -7.99
CA GLN A 506 -21.35 16.68 -9.26
C GLN A 506 -19.86 16.90 -9.58
N TYR A 507 -19.17 15.79 -9.84
CA TYR A 507 -17.71 15.79 -9.85
C TYR A 507 -17.10 16.45 -11.09
N ASP A 508 -15.98 17.11 -10.84
CA ASP A 508 -15.02 17.60 -11.83
C ASP A 508 -13.60 17.34 -11.26
N VAL A 509 -12.95 16.34 -11.80
CA VAL A 509 -11.67 15.85 -11.29
C VAL A 509 -10.65 15.76 -12.41
N GLN A 510 -9.45 16.31 -12.17
CA GLN A 510 -8.31 16.19 -13.08
C GLN A 510 -7.26 15.29 -12.43
N ILE A 511 -6.76 14.33 -13.19
CA ILE A 511 -5.78 13.34 -12.75
C ILE A 511 -4.54 13.47 -13.63
N LYS A 512 -3.38 13.68 -13.00
CA LYS A 512 -2.09 13.66 -13.69
C LYS A 512 -1.77 12.22 -14.10
N LEU A 513 -1.47 12.02 -15.36
CA LEU A 513 -1.01 10.73 -15.87
C LEU A 513 0.48 10.53 -15.57
N PRO A 514 0.94 9.29 -15.36
CA PRO A 514 2.36 8.99 -15.41
C PRO A 514 2.93 9.29 -16.80
N ASN A 515 4.24 9.49 -16.86
CA ASN A 515 4.94 9.80 -18.10
C ASN A 515 5.51 8.51 -18.74
N PRO A 516 4.80 7.87 -19.69
CA PRO A 516 5.35 6.75 -20.43
C PRO A 516 6.50 7.21 -21.34
N PRO A 517 7.30 6.29 -21.90
CA PRO A 517 8.25 6.65 -22.95
C PRO A 517 7.60 7.50 -24.06
N PRO A 518 8.34 8.47 -24.65
CA PRO A 518 7.79 9.31 -25.71
C PRO A 518 7.24 8.49 -26.88
N GLY A 519 6.04 8.81 -27.36
CA GLY A 519 5.40 8.06 -28.43
C GLY A 519 3.92 8.35 -28.59
N LEU A 520 3.31 7.71 -29.59
CA LEU A 520 1.88 7.79 -29.84
C LEU A 520 1.17 6.66 -29.07
N TYR A 521 0.26 7.03 -28.19
CA TYR A 521 -0.47 6.10 -27.33
C TYR A 521 -1.98 6.23 -27.50
N GLU A 522 -2.65 5.09 -27.50
CA GLU A 522 -4.07 4.99 -27.24
C GLU A 522 -4.28 5.03 -25.72
N VAL A 523 -5.08 5.99 -25.25
CA VAL A 523 -5.43 6.18 -23.84
C VAL A 523 -6.78 5.54 -23.61
N ARG A 524 -6.88 4.61 -22.64
CA ARG A 524 -8.09 3.84 -22.37
C ARG A 524 -8.45 3.94 -20.89
N LEU A 525 -9.74 3.96 -20.62
CA LEU A 525 -10.33 3.98 -19.28
C LEU A 525 -11.04 2.66 -19.02
N ALA A 526 -10.72 2.02 -17.89
CA ALA A 526 -11.53 0.94 -17.36
C ALA A 526 -12.48 1.46 -16.29
N TYR A 527 -13.73 1.01 -16.35
CA TYR A 527 -14.77 1.37 -15.40
C TYR A 527 -15.72 0.20 -15.18
N VAL A 528 -16.39 0.22 -14.03
CA VAL A 528 -17.46 -0.72 -13.71
C VAL A 528 -18.79 -0.06 -14.03
N ALA A 529 -19.55 -0.63 -14.96
CA ALA A 529 -20.87 -0.13 -15.35
C ALA A 529 -21.93 -0.39 -14.26
N GLY A 530 -22.88 0.51 -14.10
CA GLY A 530 -23.98 0.36 -13.17
C GLY A 530 -25.02 1.48 -13.30
N GLU A 531 -26.27 1.21 -12.93
CA GLU A 531 -27.38 2.17 -13.06
C GLU A 531 -27.17 3.46 -12.27
N GLU A 532 -26.47 3.39 -11.14
CA GLU A 532 -26.12 4.52 -10.28
C GLU A 532 -25.00 5.40 -10.87
N ARG A 533 -24.30 4.91 -11.90
CA ARG A 533 -23.22 5.64 -12.55
C ARG A 533 -23.76 6.82 -13.35
N GLY A 534 -22.87 7.77 -13.63
CA GLY A 534 -23.22 8.96 -14.39
C GLY A 534 -22.84 8.90 -15.85
N VAL A 535 -22.93 10.05 -16.50
CA VAL A 535 -22.39 10.32 -17.83
C VAL A 535 -21.24 11.30 -17.66
N VAL A 536 -20.06 10.96 -18.16
CA VAL A 536 -18.84 11.72 -17.96
C VAL A 536 -18.28 12.26 -19.26
N GLN A 537 -18.03 13.56 -19.35
CA GLN A 537 -17.19 14.14 -20.39
C GLN A 537 -15.73 14.02 -19.96
N VAL A 538 -14.96 13.36 -20.79
CA VAL A 538 -13.52 13.21 -20.57
C VAL A 538 -12.75 14.21 -21.42
N TYR A 539 -11.68 14.78 -20.88
CA TYR A 539 -10.77 15.68 -21.57
C TYR A 539 -9.33 15.20 -21.39
N PHE A 540 -8.53 15.33 -22.43
CA PHE A 540 -7.08 15.17 -22.37
C PHE A 540 -6.42 16.53 -22.55
N ASN A 541 -5.66 16.98 -21.57
CA ASN A 541 -5.04 18.32 -21.56
C ASN A 541 -6.02 19.46 -21.94
N ASN A 542 -7.24 19.39 -21.38
CA ASN A 542 -8.39 20.29 -21.63
C ASN A 542 -9.10 20.13 -22.99
N GLU A 543 -8.62 19.29 -23.89
CA GLU A 543 -9.31 18.97 -25.15
C GLU A 543 -10.30 17.80 -24.94
N PRO A 544 -11.56 17.89 -25.39
CA PRO A 544 -12.54 16.84 -25.17
C PRO A 544 -12.19 15.57 -25.96
N CYS A 545 -12.29 14.43 -25.30
CA CYS A 545 -12.07 13.11 -25.88
C CYS A 545 -13.38 12.57 -26.50
N GLY A 546 -13.84 13.21 -27.57
CA GLY A 546 -15.09 12.80 -28.26
C GLY A 546 -16.34 13.07 -27.42
N ILE A 547 -17.38 12.25 -27.64
CA ILE A 547 -18.67 12.37 -26.93
C ILE A 547 -18.57 11.86 -25.49
N PRO A 548 -19.46 12.35 -24.59
CA PRO A 548 -19.51 11.86 -23.20
C PRO A 548 -19.67 10.34 -23.13
N VAL A 549 -19.02 9.75 -22.15
CA VAL A 549 -19.09 8.31 -21.86
C VAL A 549 -20.23 8.06 -20.90
N ASP A 550 -21.19 7.24 -21.29
CA ASP A 550 -22.26 6.77 -20.41
C ASP A 550 -21.76 5.57 -19.59
N LEU A 551 -21.45 5.82 -18.33
CA LEU A 551 -20.90 4.82 -17.41
C LEU A 551 -21.97 3.83 -16.90
N ARG A 552 -23.23 4.03 -17.24
CA ARG A 552 -24.31 3.11 -16.89
C ARG A 552 -24.39 1.92 -17.83
N ARG A 553 -23.76 2.06 -19.02
CA ARG A 553 -23.85 1.07 -20.09
C ARG A 553 -22.79 -0.01 -19.92
N GLY A 554 -23.24 -1.23 -19.72
CA GLY A 554 -22.41 -2.42 -19.69
C GLY A 554 -22.33 -3.12 -21.04
N LEU A 555 -21.55 -4.19 -21.13
CA LEU A 555 -21.33 -4.95 -22.36
C LEU A 555 -22.62 -5.48 -22.96
N TRP A 556 -23.58 -5.88 -22.12
CA TRP A 556 -24.90 -6.40 -22.53
C TRP A 556 -25.74 -5.43 -23.37
N GLU A 557 -25.45 -4.14 -23.31
CA GLU A 557 -26.15 -3.14 -24.11
C GLU A 557 -25.56 -2.93 -25.50
N PHE A 558 -24.35 -3.40 -25.69
CA PHE A 558 -23.65 -3.25 -26.98
C PHE A 558 -23.72 -4.50 -27.85
N ILE A 559 -23.72 -5.67 -27.24
CA ILE A 559 -23.60 -6.97 -27.91
C ILE A 559 -24.37 -8.03 -27.14
N GLU A 560 -25.16 -8.82 -27.83
CA GLU A 560 -25.69 -10.07 -27.29
C GLU A 560 -24.58 -11.13 -27.32
N LEU A 561 -24.22 -11.65 -26.15
CA LEU A 561 -23.10 -12.57 -25.97
C LEU A 561 -23.57 -14.02 -25.91
N ASP A 562 -23.03 -14.86 -26.78
CA ASP A 562 -23.10 -16.31 -26.67
C ASP A 562 -22.02 -16.77 -25.66
N GLN A 563 -22.46 -17.12 -24.45
CA GLN A 563 -21.59 -17.48 -23.34
C GLN A 563 -20.75 -18.75 -23.61
N GLU A 564 -21.27 -19.71 -24.36
CA GLU A 564 -20.55 -20.93 -24.69
C GLU A 564 -19.47 -20.67 -25.74
N LYS A 565 -19.76 -19.84 -26.72
CA LYS A 565 -18.78 -19.44 -27.73
C LYS A 565 -17.66 -18.59 -27.12
N LEU A 566 -17.99 -17.68 -26.17
CA LEU A 566 -16.97 -16.90 -25.49
C LEU A 566 -15.92 -17.75 -24.78
N LYS A 567 -16.31 -18.92 -24.27
CA LYS A 567 -15.38 -19.83 -23.57
C LYS A 567 -14.48 -20.60 -24.55
N ASN A 568 -15.00 -20.99 -25.70
CA ASN A 568 -14.40 -22.06 -26.49
C ASN A 568 -14.11 -21.67 -27.95
N ASP A 569 -14.62 -20.53 -28.44
CA ASP A 569 -14.53 -20.12 -29.84
C ASP A 569 -13.68 -18.85 -30.00
N GLU A 570 -12.42 -19.03 -30.41
CA GLU A 570 -11.48 -17.95 -30.61
C GLU A 570 -11.87 -17.01 -31.76
N GLU A 571 -12.47 -17.53 -32.82
CA GLU A 571 -12.93 -16.72 -33.96
C GLU A 571 -14.09 -15.82 -33.54
N TYR A 572 -15.01 -16.35 -32.74
CA TYR A 572 -16.08 -15.57 -32.14
C TYR A 572 -15.53 -14.46 -31.23
N ASN A 573 -14.57 -14.76 -30.39
CA ASN A 573 -13.92 -13.79 -29.52
C ASN A 573 -13.26 -12.65 -30.31
N VAL A 574 -12.58 -12.98 -31.42
CA VAL A 574 -12.01 -11.98 -32.35
C VAL A 574 -13.08 -11.08 -32.94
N SER A 575 -14.22 -11.66 -33.34
CA SER A 575 -15.34 -10.91 -33.92
C SER A 575 -15.96 -9.93 -32.92
N ILE A 576 -16.11 -10.34 -31.66
CA ILE A 576 -16.60 -9.50 -30.57
C ILE A 576 -15.65 -8.34 -30.32
N ASP A 577 -14.32 -8.60 -30.20
CA ASP A 577 -13.33 -7.56 -29.99
C ASP A 577 -13.34 -6.51 -31.12
N LYS A 578 -13.47 -6.95 -32.39
CA LYS A 578 -13.60 -6.04 -33.55
C LYS A 578 -14.85 -5.18 -33.47
N THR A 579 -15.98 -5.77 -33.13
CA THR A 579 -17.25 -5.06 -33.01
C THR A 579 -17.22 -4.01 -31.94
N LEU A 580 -16.72 -4.37 -30.75
CA LEU A 580 -16.55 -3.43 -29.63
C LEU A 580 -15.59 -2.29 -29.99
N ARG A 581 -14.47 -2.61 -30.64
CA ARG A 581 -13.47 -1.62 -31.02
C ARG A 581 -14.04 -0.59 -32.03
N ASN A 582 -14.90 -1.02 -32.93
CA ASN A 582 -15.62 -0.11 -33.83
C ASN A 582 -16.56 0.85 -33.10
N LEU A 583 -17.06 0.44 -31.93
CA LEU A 583 -17.87 1.27 -31.04
C LEU A 583 -17.00 2.11 -30.05
N GLY A 584 -15.67 1.95 -30.08
CA GLY A 584 -14.73 2.60 -29.20
C GLY A 584 -14.60 1.93 -27.83
N TYR A 585 -14.93 0.66 -27.74
CA TYR A 585 -14.82 -0.13 -26.51
C TYR A 585 -13.91 -1.35 -26.70
N MET A 586 -13.53 -1.96 -25.60
CA MET A 586 -12.81 -3.22 -25.56
C MET A 586 -13.29 -4.03 -24.35
N LEU A 587 -13.21 -5.34 -24.44
CA LEU A 587 -13.41 -6.21 -23.29
C LEU A 587 -12.32 -5.98 -22.23
N GLY A 588 -12.67 -6.19 -20.96
CA GLY A 588 -11.69 -6.28 -19.89
C GLY A 588 -10.66 -7.39 -20.16
N PRO A 589 -9.53 -7.41 -19.46
CA PRO A 589 -8.53 -8.47 -19.61
C PRO A 589 -9.07 -9.81 -19.11
N ASN A 590 -8.46 -10.91 -19.58
CA ASN A 590 -8.82 -12.26 -19.15
C ASN A 590 -8.38 -12.61 -17.71
N SER A 591 -7.64 -11.72 -17.06
CA SER A 591 -7.00 -11.94 -15.76
C SER A 591 -7.80 -11.45 -14.56
N TYR A 592 -9.06 -11.10 -14.73
CA TYR A 592 -9.95 -10.86 -13.60
C TYR A 592 -10.41 -12.16 -12.98
N GLY A 593 -10.20 -12.33 -11.68
CA GLY A 593 -10.79 -13.40 -10.91
C GLY A 593 -11.96 -12.91 -10.06
N LYS A 594 -12.86 -13.78 -9.70
CA LYS A 594 -13.89 -13.51 -8.71
C LYS A 594 -13.50 -14.18 -7.40
N PRO A 595 -13.33 -13.44 -6.29
CA PRO A 595 -12.94 -14.03 -5.00
C PRO A 595 -13.88 -15.15 -4.58
N GLY A 596 -13.32 -16.23 -4.05
CA GLY A 596 -14.10 -17.37 -3.52
C GLY A 596 -14.80 -18.24 -4.56
N THR A 597 -14.42 -18.13 -5.83
CA THR A 597 -14.88 -19.03 -6.88
C THR A 597 -13.68 -19.64 -7.61
N ASP A 598 -13.79 -20.90 -8.04
CA ASP A 598 -12.79 -21.56 -8.89
C ASP A 598 -12.74 -20.97 -10.31
N TYR A 599 -13.44 -19.88 -10.52
CA TYR A 599 -13.49 -19.18 -11.81
C TYR A 599 -12.41 -18.13 -11.87
N ILE A 600 -11.41 -18.37 -12.69
CA ILE A 600 -10.74 -17.29 -13.39
C ILE A 600 -11.85 -16.50 -14.05
N SER A 601 -11.94 -15.20 -13.82
CA SER A 601 -12.93 -14.38 -14.49
C SER A 601 -12.61 -14.35 -15.95
N PHE A 602 -13.15 -15.35 -16.60
CA PHE A 602 -13.32 -15.26 -18.02
C PHE A 602 -14.18 -14.03 -18.32
N ARG A 603 -14.01 -13.45 -19.46
CA ARG A 603 -14.81 -12.37 -20.06
C ARG A 603 -16.31 -12.46 -19.78
N VAL A 604 -16.81 -13.67 -19.57
CA VAL A 604 -18.18 -14.04 -19.24
C VAL A 604 -18.72 -13.44 -17.94
N ASN A 605 -17.87 -13.30 -16.91
CA ASN A 605 -18.27 -12.75 -15.62
C ASN A 605 -17.89 -11.28 -15.46
N ALA A 606 -17.17 -10.73 -16.44
CA ALA A 606 -16.74 -9.34 -16.47
C ALA A 606 -17.57 -8.47 -17.44
N THR A 607 -18.85 -8.80 -17.62
CA THR A 607 -19.77 -8.03 -18.47
C THR A 607 -19.94 -6.59 -18.01
N GLU A 608 -19.65 -6.32 -16.76
CA GLU A 608 -19.66 -4.99 -16.15
C GLU A 608 -18.36 -4.22 -16.40
N HIS A 609 -17.28 -4.92 -16.74
CA HIS A 609 -15.95 -4.34 -16.92
C HIS A 609 -15.65 -4.09 -18.41
N LEU A 610 -15.67 -2.85 -18.77
CA LEU A 610 -15.34 -2.40 -20.12
C LEU A 610 -14.11 -1.49 -20.08
N ARG A 611 -13.35 -1.55 -21.15
CA ARG A 611 -12.36 -0.52 -21.47
C ARG A 611 -12.93 0.41 -22.54
N ARG A 612 -13.01 1.70 -22.23
CA ARG A 612 -13.35 2.75 -23.21
C ARG A 612 -12.06 3.30 -23.82
N ILE A 613 -11.94 3.28 -25.12
CA ILE A 613 -10.89 4.00 -25.86
C ILE A 613 -11.27 5.48 -25.84
N LEU A 614 -10.49 6.29 -25.12
CA LEU A 614 -10.76 7.71 -24.93
C LEU A 614 -10.23 8.54 -26.09
N THR A 615 -8.95 8.36 -26.42
CA THR A 615 -8.24 9.17 -27.41
C THR A 615 -6.92 8.52 -27.81
N THR A 616 -6.31 9.00 -28.87
CA THR A 616 -4.94 8.66 -29.25
C THR A 616 -4.10 9.95 -29.20
N GLN A 617 -3.06 9.95 -28.39
CA GLN A 617 -2.28 11.15 -28.07
C GLN A 617 -0.78 10.92 -28.18
N GLN A 618 -0.06 11.96 -28.60
CA GLN A 618 1.40 11.98 -28.60
C GLN A 618 1.89 12.38 -27.21
N PHE A 619 2.58 11.46 -26.54
CA PHE A 619 3.31 11.75 -25.32
C PHE A 619 4.71 12.26 -25.67
N VAL A 620 5.08 13.38 -25.07
CA VAL A 620 6.36 14.04 -25.26
C VAL A 620 7.15 14.01 -23.95
N GLU A 621 8.44 13.79 -24.04
CA GLU A 621 9.33 13.74 -22.88
C GLU A 621 9.23 15.01 -22.01
N GLY A 622 9.05 14.81 -20.71
CA GLY A 622 8.98 15.90 -19.72
C GLY A 622 7.67 16.72 -19.74
N GLN A 623 6.71 16.37 -20.59
CA GLN A 623 5.40 17.02 -20.64
C GLN A 623 4.41 16.35 -19.71
N ASP A 624 3.88 17.10 -18.75
CA ASP A 624 2.77 16.63 -17.90
C ASP A 624 1.48 16.49 -18.71
N ASN A 625 0.85 15.34 -18.61
CA ASN A 625 -0.44 15.07 -19.24
C ASN A 625 -1.52 14.84 -18.19
N TRP A 626 -2.72 15.36 -18.45
CA TRP A 626 -3.84 15.33 -17.54
C TRP A 626 -5.09 14.78 -18.20
N LEU A 627 -5.78 13.87 -17.50
CA LEU A 627 -7.16 13.50 -17.81
C LEU A 627 -8.10 14.24 -16.85
N ARG A 628 -9.15 14.86 -17.41
CA ARG A 628 -10.22 15.49 -16.64
C ARG A 628 -11.51 14.74 -16.88
N PHE A 629 -12.20 14.44 -15.82
CA PHE A 629 -13.49 13.75 -15.80
C PHE A 629 -14.53 14.67 -15.18
N ARG A 630 -15.50 15.09 -15.99
CA ARG A 630 -16.55 16.00 -15.58
C ARG A 630 -17.91 15.34 -15.74
N GLN A 631 -18.66 15.26 -14.65
CA GLN A 631 -20.05 14.81 -14.64
C GLN A 631 -20.91 15.73 -15.50
N VAL A 632 -21.69 15.15 -16.41
CA VAL A 632 -22.54 15.89 -17.35
C VAL A 632 -24.00 15.97 -16.88
N LEU A 633 -24.49 14.90 -16.23
CA LEU A 633 -25.83 14.86 -15.71
C LEU A 633 -25.91 15.58 -14.37
N ASP A 634 -27.04 16.25 -14.12
CA ASP A 634 -27.30 16.84 -12.82
C ASP A 634 -27.48 15.77 -11.73
N GLY A 635 -27.11 16.13 -10.53
CA GLY A 635 -27.30 15.30 -9.34
C GLY A 635 -26.05 14.54 -8.89
N ASP A 636 -26.22 13.82 -7.80
CA ASP A 636 -25.18 13.06 -7.12
C ASP A 636 -25.00 11.71 -7.85
N ARG A 637 -23.94 11.59 -8.62
CA ARG A 637 -23.60 10.40 -9.39
C ARG A 637 -22.24 9.86 -8.96
N GLU A 638 -22.01 8.59 -9.24
CA GLU A 638 -20.77 7.91 -8.93
C GLU A 638 -20.02 7.50 -10.19
N TRP A 639 -18.72 7.51 -10.12
CA TRP A 639 -17.83 6.90 -11.09
C TRP A 639 -16.88 5.96 -10.34
N SER A 640 -16.97 4.66 -10.64
CA SER A 640 -16.04 3.67 -10.14
C SER A 640 -14.93 3.48 -11.15
N PHE A 641 -13.76 3.98 -10.79
CA PHE A 641 -12.57 4.03 -11.61
C PHE A 641 -11.62 2.89 -11.23
N ASP A 642 -11.35 1.99 -12.17
CA ASP A 642 -10.55 0.79 -11.95
C ASP A 642 -9.09 1.01 -12.35
N TYR A 643 -8.83 1.29 -13.62
CA TYR A 643 -7.48 1.56 -14.14
C TYR A 643 -7.48 2.42 -15.41
N ILE A 644 -6.30 2.96 -15.74
CA ILE A 644 -5.97 3.55 -17.04
C ILE A 644 -5.05 2.59 -17.79
N GLU A 645 -5.23 2.49 -19.11
CA GLU A 645 -4.22 1.88 -19.99
C GLU A 645 -3.63 2.90 -20.93
N LEU A 646 -2.30 2.85 -21.05
CA LEU A 646 -1.53 3.53 -22.08
C LEU A 646 -0.96 2.48 -23.00
N CYS A 647 -1.49 2.41 -24.24
CA CYS A 647 -1.08 1.41 -25.21
C CYS A 647 -0.33 2.05 -26.37
N PRO A 648 0.97 1.78 -26.57
CA PRO A 648 1.75 2.39 -27.63
C PRO A 648 1.31 1.87 -29.00
N LYS A 649 1.49 2.70 -30.04
CA LYS A 649 1.12 2.37 -31.41
C LYS A 649 1.72 1.06 -31.93
N SER A 650 2.95 0.76 -31.52
CA SER A 650 3.65 -0.50 -31.85
C SER A 650 2.89 -1.75 -31.34
N VAL A 651 2.03 -1.61 -30.33
CA VAL A 651 1.24 -2.69 -29.75
C VAL A 651 -0.19 -2.69 -30.31
N TYR A 652 -0.94 -1.58 -30.20
CA TYR A 652 -2.34 -1.59 -30.65
C TYR A 652 -2.53 -1.68 -32.16
N ALA A 653 -1.52 -1.27 -32.93
CA ALA A 653 -1.52 -1.39 -34.38
C ALA A 653 -0.68 -2.56 -34.89
N SER A 654 -0.30 -3.50 -34.03
CA SER A 654 0.46 -4.68 -34.42
C SER A 654 -0.34 -5.57 -35.39
N PRO A 655 0.27 -6.05 -36.48
CA PRO A 655 -0.38 -7.01 -37.38
C PRO A 655 -0.80 -8.33 -36.72
N GLN A 656 -0.10 -8.72 -35.64
CA GLN A 656 -0.41 -9.90 -34.84
C GLN A 656 -1.59 -9.69 -33.88
N GLY A 657 -2.11 -8.46 -33.82
CA GLY A 657 -3.10 -8.07 -32.85
C GLY A 657 -2.48 -7.75 -31.48
N GLU A 658 -3.30 -7.23 -30.61
CA GLU A 658 -2.91 -6.93 -29.24
C GLU A 658 -3.05 -8.19 -28.37
N ASP A 659 -2.08 -8.41 -27.47
CA ASP A 659 -2.19 -9.46 -26.46
C ASP A 659 -3.44 -9.22 -25.60
N ARG A 660 -4.19 -10.28 -25.35
CA ARG A 660 -5.46 -10.25 -24.63
C ARG A 660 -5.34 -10.46 -23.13
N ASN A 661 -4.12 -10.70 -22.63
CA ASN A 661 -3.88 -10.93 -21.21
C ASN A 661 -3.71 -9.64 -20.43
#